data_ea5c8538716bf0f3b109d7ec80442e1d
#
_entry.id   ea5c8538716bf0f3b109d7ec80442e1d
#
_cell.length_a   1.000
_cell.length_b   1.000
_cell.length_c   1.000
_cell.angle_alpha   90.00
_cell.angle_beta   90.00
_cell.angle_gamma   90.00
#
_symmetry.space_group_name_H-M   'P 1'
#
loop_
_entity.id
_entity.type
_entity.pdbx_description
1 polymer ?
#
loop_
_entity_poly.entity_id
_entity_poly.type
_entity_poly.pdbx_seq_one_letter_code
_entity_poly.pdbx_strand_id
1 'polypeptide(L)'
;RSQVFGYYDHNMLVMSERVSDHLPETKKFHPKQRLWYIRAKEVLISSGSIERPIVFGNNDTPGVMLSSAAKEYLKVYGVLVGKNPLIFTNNDSGYETAIEFKKNGVESIVLDTRKNPQSEIIDEAKNIGINIRFSYVVVAAQGYKKVKSADIAKISDNKEELGVVENIKCDCICVSGFWTPTIHLASQSGNKTKFNEDIDAFVPGVSKQNEKTLGAANGVYTLDETLKSSFETGHELSKKITNNDNKISFPNVVEKKSTVHDKFWCVPLPKGKNYKRFLDFQNDVAVSDIEIALKEGYRSIEHVKRYTTLGMATDQGKTSNLNGLQLVSKIENKVVPAVGHTTFRPPYTPVSIGAIVGREVGKHSKPTRKSPMHSWHEKNNAVFVDAGVWLRPRYYKRGDENLFEGSKREAKNVRTNVGVCDVTTLGKIDIKGPDAAELLNRVYTNAWLKLPIGKARYGVMLREDGIVMDDGTTTRISENHYHMTTTTAQAANVLSHLEYYLQLVWPELNVNVVSTTEQWAGAAIAGPKSRVLLQKLFPKSDVSNEGLPFMGYMEGDLFGVKARIFRISFSGELAYEVNVESDNGNFMWEKIIEVGQEFKIQPYGTEALSTLRIEMGHVAGSELDGRTIPYDNSLEGLLSKKKDFIGKRSLNRKAFTAEDRQKVVGVVPLDKKTSIPEGSHLVKDSNASLPNPKLGYISASCWSVEYDNPFSLAIVKDGKNMIGEKLFVMSPLKNKVIPVEIVSSHYVDPKGERVRS
;
A
#
# COMPACT_ATOMS: atom_id res chain seq x y z
N ARG A 1 -3.41 -29.67 3.30
CA ARG A 1 -2.75 -28.42 2.84
C ARG A 1 -3.67 -27.21 2.90
N SER A 2 -4.62 -27.24 3.83
CA SER A 2 -5.56 -26.16 4.12
C SER A 2 -5.35 -25.69 5.54
N GLN A 3 -5.43 -24.39 5.76
CA GLN A 3 -5.17 -23.75 7.03
C GLN A 3 -6.20 -22.66 7.31
N VAL A 4 -6.91 -22.81 8.45
CA VAL A 4 -7.79 -21.77 8.96
C VAL A 4 -6.92 -20.69 9.58
N PHE A 5 -7.07 -19.46 9.14
CA PHE A 5 -6.26 -18.34 9.62
C PHE A 5 -7.07 -17.22 10.29
N GLY A 6 -8.40 -17.32 10.24
CA GLY A 6 -9.28 -16.34 10.86
C GLY A 6 -10.61 -16.93 11.28
N TYR A 7 -11.10 -16.50 12.46
CA TYR A 7 -12.41 -16.80 12.98
C TYR A 7 -13.14 -15.49 13.32
N TYR A 8 -14.23 -15.25 12.65
CA TYR A 8 -14.99 -13.99 12.66
C TYR A 8 -16.39 -14.21 13.22
N ASP A 9 -17.16 -13.13 13.34
CA ASP A 9 -18.52 -13.17 13.85
C ASP A 9 -19.44 -14.12 13.06
N HIS A 10 -20.50 -14.59 13.72
CA HIS A 10 -21.49 -15.51 13.16
C HIS A 10 -20.91 -16.84 12.69
N ASN A 11 -19.98 -17.42 13.42
CA ASN A 11 -19.29 -18.66 13.11
C ASN A 11 -18.71 -18.69 11.69
N MET A 12 -18.16 -17.56 11.22
CA MET A 12 -17.49 -17.49 9.95
C MET A 12 -15.98 -17.76 10.13
N LEU A 13 -15.48 -18.80 9.47
CA LEU A 13 -14.06 -19.09 9.39
C LEU A 13 -13.53 -18.80 7.99
N VAL A 14 -12.31 -18.30 7.91
CA VAL A 14 -11.60 -18.14 6.64
C VAL A 14 -10.40 -19.05 6.59
N MET A 15 -10.32 -19.82 5.50
CA MET A 15 -9.31 -20.85 5.30
C MET A 15 -8.57 -20.63 3.99
N SER A 16 -7.26 -20.75 4.01
CA SER A 16 -6.40 -20.77 2.82
C SER A 16 -6.07 -22.23 2.46
N GLU A 17 -6.36 -22.60 1.22
CA GLU A 17 -6.02 -23.89 0.63
C GLU A 17 -4.87 -23.72 -0.37
N ARG A 18 -3.79 -24.48 -0.21
CA ARG A 18 -2.72 -24.60 -1.21
C ARG A 18 -3.11 -25.66 -2.25
N VAL A 19 -3.61 -25.18 -3.40
CA VAL A 19 -4.13 -26.08 -4.44
C VAL A 19 -3.01 -26.62 -5.33
N SER A 20 -2.19 -25.76 -5.88
CA SER A 20 -1.12 -26.15 -6.81
C SER A 20 0.21 -25.43 -6.61
N ASP A 21 0.30 -24.43 -5.73
CA ASP A 21 1.53 -23.67 -5.48
C ASP A 21 2.69 -24.49 -4.90
N HIS A 22 2.39 -25.69 -4.40
CA HIS A 22 3.35 -26.66 -3.86
C HIS A 22 3.80 -27.71 -4.88
N LEU A 23 3.28 -27.67 -6.10
CA LEU A 23 3.61 -28.61 -7.17
C LEU A 23 4.74 -28.03 -8.03
N PRO A 24 5.67 -28.88 -8.55
CA PRO A 24 6.74 -28.43 -9.45
C PRO A 24 6.20 -27.78 -10.73
N GLU A 25 5.10 -28.33 -11.26
CA GLU A 25 4.45 -27.82 -12.44
C GLU A 25 2.99 -27.52 -12.15
N THR A 26 2.51 -26.36 -12.60
CA THR A 26 1.13 -25.96 -12.46
C THR A 26 0.43 -25.98 -13.83
N LYS A 27 -0.74 -26.62 -13.91
CA LYS A 27 -1.55 -26.58 -15.15
C LYS A 27 -2.09 -25.16 -15.36
N LYS A 28 -2.14 -24.76 -16.64
CA LYS A 28 -2.78 -23.50 -17.05
C LYS A 28 -4.22 -23.45 -16.50
N PHE A 29 -4.60 -22.32 -15.90
CA PHE A 29 -5.92 -22.08 -15.25
C PHE A 29 -6.16 -22.83 -13.92
N HIS A 30 -5.22 -23.61 -13.37
CA HIS A 30 -5.34 -24.10 -12.00
C HIS A 30 -5.03 -22.96 -11.02
N PRO A 31 -5.89 -22.76 -10.01
CA PRO A 31 -5.59 -21.78 -8.96
C PRO A 31 -4.36 -22.26 -8.17
N LYS A 32 -3.45 -21.35 -7.84
CA LYS A 32 -2.32 -21.65 -6.95
C LYS A 32 -2.80 -21.87 -5.52
N GLN A 33 -3.67 -20.98 -5.07
CA GLN A 33 -4.29 -21.00 -3.75
C GLN A 33 -5.77 -20.66 -3.88
N ARG A 34 -6.56 -21.04 -2.85
CA ARG A 34 -7.98 -20.75 -2.78
C ARG A 34 -8.33 -20.29 -1.37
N LEU A 35 -9.13 -19.24 -1.26
CA LEU A 35 -9.75 -18.86 0.00
C LEU A 35 -11.14 -19.46 0.10
N TRP A 36 -11.43 -20.00 1.29
CA TRP A 36 -12.74 -20.51 1.66
C TRP A 36 -13.34 -19.64 2.75
N TYR A 37 -14.54 -19.17 2.54
CA TYR A 37 -15.37 -18.54 3.56
C TYR A 37 -16.39 -19.56 4.03
N ILE A 38 -16.21 -20.06 5.25
CA ILE A 38 -16.99 -21.16 5.80
C ILE A 38 -17.87 -20.62 6.92
N ARG A 39 -19.18 -20.75 6.78
CA ARG A 39 -20.11 -20.45 7.85
C ARG A 39 -20.67 -21.75 8.42
N ALA A 40 -20.37 -22.00 9.67
CA ALA A 40 -20.71 -23.26 10.35
C ALA A 40 -21.82 -23.04 11.39
N LYS A 41 -22.63 -24.09 11.65
CA LYS A 41 -23.59 -24.10 12.76
C LYS A 41 -22.87 -24.26 14.10
N GLU A 42 -21.87 -25.13 14.14
CA GLU A 42 -21.02 -25.42 15.30
C GLU A 42 -19.56 -25.51 14.85
N VAL A 43 -18.66 -25.08 15.71
CA VAL A 43 -17.22 -25.11 15.47
C VAL A 43 -16.52 -25.85 16.59
N LEU A 44 -15.66 -26.84 16.24
CA LEU A 44 -14.77 -27.50 17.15
C LEU A 44 -13.33 -27.09 16.87
N ILE A 45 -12.65 -26.52 17.87
CA ILE A 45 -11.26 -26.10 17.77
C ILE A 45 -10.39 -27.17 18.43
N SER A 46 -9.55 -27.84 17.62
CA SER A 46 -8.59 -28.85 18.05
C SER A 46 -7.19 -28.49 17.58
N SER A 47 -6.79 -27.22 17.77
CA SER A 47 -5.54 -26.66 17.25
C SER A 47 -4.28 -27.08 18.02
N GLY A 48 -4.43 -27.86 19.10
CA GLY A 48 -3.32 -28.38 19.86
C GLY A 48 -2.59 -27.33 20.72
N SER A 49 -1.31 -27.58 20.97
CA SER A 49 -0.44 -26.69 21.74
C SER A 49 0.89 -26.50 21.03
N ILE A 50 1.64 -25.48 21.43
CA ILE A 50 2.97 -25.18 20.93
C ILE A 50 3.96 -25.25 22.09
N GLU A 51 5.10 -25.95 21.87
CA GLU A 51 6.17 -25.96 22.84
C GLU A 51 6.74 -24.56 23.00
N ARG A 52 6.95 -24.12 24.25
CA ARG A 52 7.51 -22.82 24.56
C ARG A 52 9.00 -22.93 24.94
N PRO A 53 9.82 -21.93 24.57
CA PRO A 53 11.23 -21.92 25.00
C PRO A 53 11.35 -21.43 26.45
N ILE A 54 12.46 -21.84 27.12
CA ILE A 54 12.98 -21.14 28.28
C ILE A 54 13.98 -20.11 27.81
N VAL A 55 13.90 -18.88 28.34
CA VAL A 55 14.74 -17.76 27.93
C VAL A 55 16.08 -17.78 28.66
N PHE A 56 17.20 -17.70 27.93
CA PHE A 56 18.55 -17.68 28.46
C PHE A 56 19.49 -16.85 27.60
N GLY A 57 20.74 -16.66 28.01
CA GLY A 57 21.69 -15.81 27.31
C GLY A 57 22.05 -16.30 25.90
N ASN A 58 22.06 -15.40 24.91
CA ASN A 58 22.42 -15.69 23.52
C ASN A 58 21.56 -16.81 22.89
N ASN A 59 20.31 -16.92 23.29
CA ASN A 59 19.40 -17.97 22.85
C ASN A 59 18.96 -17.83 21.38
N ASP A 60 19.41 -16.80 20.66
CA ASP A 60 19.26 -16.57 19.22
C ASP A 60 20.39 -17.24 18.39
N THR A 61 21.39 -17.81 19.05
CA THR A 61 22.52 -18.45 18.34
C THR A 61 22.03 -19.62 17.49
N PRO A 62 22.34 -19.69 16.17
CA PRO A 62 21.97 -20.82 15.32
C PRO A 62 22.42 -22.17 15.90
N GLY A 63 21.49 -23.11 16.05
CA GLY A 63 21.68 -24.37 16.76
C GLY A 63 20.91 -24.44 18.09
N VAL A 64 20.31 -23.31 18.53
CA VAL A 64 19.29 -23.31 19.59
C VAL A 64 17.93 -23.52 18.92
N MET A 65 17.17 -24.52 19.39
CA MET A 65 15.87 -24.84 18.82
C MET A 65 14.96 -25.53 19.87
N LEU A 66 13.67 -25.63 19.58
CA LEU A 66 12.73 -26.34 20.40
C LEU A 66 13.02 -27.86 20.39
N SER A 67 12.84 -28.51 21.54
CA SER A 67 13.10 -29.93 21.72
C SER A 67 12.19 -30.80 20.84
N SER A 68 10.89 -30.47 20.78
CA SER A 68 9.93 -31.13 19.90
C SER A 68 10.29 -31.04 18.43
N ALA A 69 10.80 -29.90 17.99
CA ALA A 69 11.24 -29.72 16.60
C ALA A 69 12.46 -30.61 16.29
N ALA A 70 13.43 -30.68 17.20
CA ALA A 70 14.59 -31.57 17.07
C ALA A 70 14.19 -33.03 16.94
N LYS A 71 13.24 -33.48 17.78
CA LYS A 71 12.65 -34.83 17.71
C LYS A 71 11.94 -35.09 16.38
N GLU A 72 11.16 -34.09 15.88
CA GLU A 72 10.45 -34.21 14.61
C GLU A 72 11.41 -34.29 13.42
N TYR A 73 12.47 -33.47 13.39
CA TYR A 73 13.51 -33.56 12.35
C TYR A 73 14.12 -34.96 12.28
N LEU A 74 14.43 -35.55 13.43
CA LEU A 74 14.98 -36.89 13.47
C LEU A 74 13.94 -37.94 13.04
N LYS A 75 12.76 -37.95 13.66
CA LYS A 75 11.78 -39.00 13.53
C LYS A 75 11.02 -39.02 12.21
N VAL A 76 10.67 -37.84 11.70
CA VAL A 76 9.86 -37.69 10.48
C VAL A 76 10.74 -37.51 9.23
N TYR A 77 11.79 -36.72 9.35
CA TYR A 77 12.63 -36.34 8.18
C TYR A 77 13.97 -37.08 8.14
N GLY A 78 14.33 -37.88 9.16
CA GLY A 78 15.62 -38.61 9.24
C GLY A 78 16.83 -37.63 9.30
N VAL A 79 16.64 -36.42 9.80
CA VAL A 79 17.68 -35.40 9.88
C VAL A 79 18.12 -35.21 11.32
N LEU A 80 19.42 -35.39 11.55
CA LEU A 80 20.05 -35.17 12.85
C LEU A 80 20.45 -33.68 12.96
N VAL A 81 19.95 -33.01 13.99
CA VAL A 81 20.15 -31.54 14.19
C VAL A 81 21.50 -31.20 14.80
N GLY A 82 22.17 -32.17 15.45
CA GLY A 82 23.50 -32.01 16.02
C GLY A 82 24.06 -33.37 16.43
N LYS A 83 25.40 -33.47 16.52
CA LYS A 83 26.09 -34.72 16.97
C LYS A 83 26.24 -34.80 18.48
N ASN A 84 26.25 -33.66 19.16
CA ASN A 84 26.39 -33.54 20.61
C ASN A 84 25.28 -32.60 21.15
N PRO A 85 24.00 -33.01 21.09
CA PRO A 85 22.89 -32.17 21.52
C PRO A 85 22.86 -32.05 23.06
N LEU A 86 22.57 -30.83 23.54
CA LEU A 86 22.26 -30.52 24.93
C LEU A 86 20.77 -30.27 25.04
N ILE A 87 20.06 -30.96 25.90
CA ILE A 87 18.62 -30.79 26.11
C ILE A 87 18.41 -29.99 27.39
N PHE A 88 17.71 -28.89 27.29
CA PHE A 88 17.38 -28.01 28.41
C PHE A 88 15.87 -27.99 28.64
N THR A 89 15.45 -28.47 29.79
CA THR A 89 14.03 -28.69 30.07
C THR A 89 13.62 -28.35 31.51
N ASN A 90 12.34 -28.05 31.70
CA ASN A 90 11.65 -27.91 32.98
C ASN A 90 10.48 -28.91 33.11
N ASN A 91 10.38 -29.90 32.21
CA ASN A 91 9.25 -30.79 32.11
C ASN A 91 9.65 -32.15 31.48
N ASP A 92 8.72 -33.06 31.42
CA ASP A 92 8.97 -34.44 30.95
C ASP A 92 9.13 -34.53 29.40
N SER A 93 8.61 -33.61 28.62
CA SER A 93 8.70 -33.67 27.14
C SER A 93 10.13 -33.62 26.61
N GLY A 94 11.06 -32.97 27.33
CA GLY A 94 12.47 -32.94 26.96
C GLY A 94 13.12 -34.30 26.92
N TYR A 95 12.69 -35.20 27.83
CA TYR A 95 13.21 -36.58 27.92
C TYR A 95 12.79 -37.43 26.71
N GLU A 96 11.62 -37.19 26.13
CA GLU A 96 11.21 -37.90 24.92
C GLU A 96 12.20 -37.67 23.77
N THR A 97 12.72 -36.45 23.66
CA THR A 97 13.74 -36.11 22.65
C THR A 97 15.08 -36.78 22.95
N ALA A 98 15.49 -36.83 24.24
CA ALA A 98 16.71 -37.48 24.65
C ALA A 98 16.66 -38.99 24.37
N ILE A 99 15.53 -39.61 24.68
CA ILE A 99 15.31 -41.07 24.44
C ILE A 99 15.33 -41.34 22.93
N GLU A 100 14.71 -40.49 22.11
CA GLU A 100 14.70 -40.64 20.64
C GLU A 100 16.12 -40.50 20.07
N PHE A 101 16.90 -39.54 20.54
CA PHE A 101 18.32 -39.41 20.16
C PHE A 101 19.11 -40.65 20.53
N LYS A 102 18.98 -41.17 21.77
CA LYS A 102 19.67 -42.36 22.24
C LYS A 102 19.32 -43.60 21.43
N LYS A 103 18.03 -43.82 21.10
CA LYS A 103 17.56 -44.90 20.22
C LYS A 103 18.18 -44.84 18.82
N ASN A 104 18.59 -43.68 18.37
CA ASN A 104 19.26 -43.46 17.08
C ASN A 104 20.79 -43.30 17.21
N GLY A 105 21.39 -43.74 18.34
CA GLY A 105 22.83 -43.77 18.54
C GLY A 105 23.49 -42.43 18.84
N VAL A 106 22.71 -41.42 19.26
CA VAL A 106 23.20 -40.06 19.57
C VAL A 106 23.19 -39.86 21.08
N GLU A 107 24.34 -39.60 21.65
CA GLU A 107 24.47 -39.28 23.07
C GLU A 107 24.04 -37.81 23.30
N SER A 108 23.28 -37.60 24.39
CA SER A 108 22.82 -36.26 24.79
C SER A 108 22.96 -36.10 26.31
N ILE A 109 23.06 -34.82 26.74
CA ILE A 109 23.03 -34.43 28.13
C ILE A 109 21.70 -33.72 28.38
N VAL A 110 20.97 -34.10 29.42
CA VAL A 110 19.74 -33.43 29.85
C VAL A 110 20.02 -32.54 31.06
N LEU A 111 19.73 -31.26 30.95
CA LEU A 111 19.70 -30.33 32.06
C LEU A 111 18.25 -30.05 32.43
N ASP A 112 17.86 -30.47 33.62
CA ASP A 112 16.51 -30.27 34.14
C ASP A 112 16.52 -29.25 35.28
N THR A 113 15.65 -28.25 35.17
CA THR A 113 15.54 -27.18 36.18
C THR A 113 14.97 -27.70 37.51
N ARG A 114 14.30 -28.83 37.50
CA ARG A 114 13.66 -29.48 38.68
C ARG A 114 14.70 -30.14 39.56
N LYS A 115 14.45 -30.16 40.87
CA LYS A 115 15.38 -30.72 41.86
C LYS A 115 15.41 -32.23 41.90
N ASN A 116 14.26 -32.86 41.91
CA ASN A 116 14.15 -34.31 41.98
C ASN A 116 12.81 -34.79 41.39
N PRO A 117 12.58 -34.58 40.10
CA PRO A 117 11.34 -34.98 39.47
C PRO A 117 11.27 -36.52 39.40
N GLN A 118 10.06 -37.05 39.58
CA GLN A 118 9.78 -38.48 39.52
C GLN A 118 8.75 -38.72 38.40
N SER A 119 9.12 -39.49 37.39
CA SER A 119 8.20 -39.95 36.35
C SER A 119 8.76 -41.16 35.60
N GLU A 120 7.88 -41.95 35.00
CA GLU A 120 8.24 -43.13 34.24
C GLU A 120 9.23 -42.86 33.12
N ILE A 121 9.10 -41.74 32.44
CA ILE A 121 9.98 -41.34 31.32
C ILE A 121 11.39 -40.97 31.80
N ILE A 122 11.50 -40.38 32.97
CA ILE A 122 12.81 -40.10 33.59
C ILE A 122 13.50 -41.41 33.98
N ASP A 123 12.77 -42.38 34.51
CA ASP A 123 13.31 -43.67 34.84
C ASP A 123 13.71 -44.47 33.58
N GLU A 124 12.92 -44.39 32.49
CA GLU A 124 13.30 -44.93 31.17
C GLU A 124 14.62 -44.29 30.71
N ALA A 125 14.74 -42.99 30.78
CA ALA A 125 15.93 -42.24 30.36
C ALA A 125 17.18 -42.64 31.15
N LYS A 126 17.06 -42.82 32.49
CA LYS A 126 18.15 -43.32 33.35
C LYS A 126 18.55 -44.74 32.99
N ASN A 127 17.56 -45.63 32.79
CA ASN A 127 17.79 -47.06 32.51
C ASN A 127 18.54 -47.29 31.18
N ILE A 128 18.33 -46.42 30.18
CA ILE A 128 19.07 -46.47 28.91
C ILE A 128 20.39 -45.65 28.93
N GLY A 129 20.77 -45.12 30.11
CA GLY A 129 22.06 -44.48 30.33
C GLY A 129 22.19 -43.06 29.79
N ILE A 130 21.11 -42.26 29.77
CA ILE A 130 21.18 -40.83 29.44
C ILE A 130 21.79 -40.07 30.63
N ASN A 131 22.73 -39.15 30.33
CA ASN A 131 23.34 -38.31 31.35
C ASN A 131 22.36 -37.15 31.72
N ILE A 132 21.90 -37.16 32.97
CA ILE A 132 20.92 -36.18 33.49
C ILE A 132 21.54 -35.40 34.63
N ARG A 133 21.38 -34.04 34.57
CA ARG A 133 21.76 -33.12 35.64
C ARG A 133 20.54 -32.35 36.14
N PHE A 134 20.11 -32.65 37.37
CA PHE A 134 18.99 -31.95 38.02
C PHE A 134 19.42 -30.64 38.67
N SER A 135 18.50 -29.67 38.74
CA SER A 135 18.75 -28.31 39.21
C SER A 135 19.84 -27.61 38.38
N TYR A 136 19.92 -27.87 37.09
CA TYR A 136 20.84 -27.22 36.17
C TYR A 136 20.12 -26.41 35.08
N VAL A 137 20.75 -25.33 34.68
CA VAL A 137 20.25 -24.44 33.61
C VAL A 137 21.33 -24.17 32.58
N VAL A 138 20.92 -23.85 31.35
CA VAL A 138 21.77 -23.21 30.36
C VAL A 138 21.80 -21.69 30.66
N VAL A 139 22.97 -21.19 31.01
CA VAL A 139 23.18 -19.75 31.29
C VAL A 139 23.27 -18.95 29.99
N ALA A 140 24.08 -19.44 29.03
CA ALA A 140 24.25 -18.84 27.74
C ALA A 140 24.72 -19.83 26.67
N ALA A 141 24.26 -19.66 25.44
CA ALA A 141 24.87 -20.32 24.30
C ALA A 141 26.19 -19.63 23.92
N GLN A 142 27.19 -20.44 23.52
CA GLN A 142 28.50 -19.95 23.11
C GLN A 142 28.76 -20.34 21.65
N GLY A 143 29.14 -19.35 20.82
CA GLY A 143 29.41 -19.51 19.41
C GLY A 143 29.15 -18.20 18.69
N TYR A 144 29.44 -18.13 17.40
CA TYR A 144 29.16 -16.95 16.57
C TYR A 144 28.21 -17.30 15.44
N LYS A 145 28.62 -18.19 14.51
CA LYS A 145 27.78 -18.64 13.39
C LYS A 145 26.89 -19.84 13.74
N LYS A 146 27.24 -20.56 14.80
CA LYS A 146 26.49 -21.69 15.34
C LYS A 146 26.94 -21.98 16.77
N VAL A 147 26.12 -22.71 17.52
CA VAL A 147 26.46 -23.20 18.84
C VAL A 147 27.73 -24.08 18.77
N LYS A 148 28.68 -23.84 19.71
CA LYS A 148 29.90 -24.64 19.88
C LYS A 148 30.01 -25.21 21.30
N SER A 149 29.41 -24.54 22.25
CA SER A 149 29.32 -24.94 23.65
C SER A 149 28.19 -24.18 24.35
N ALA A 150 27.89 -24.56 25.57
CA ALA A 150 26.95 -23.85 26.44
C ALA A 150 27.59 -23.60 27.80
N ASP A 151 27.41 -22.40 28.33
CA ASP A 151 27.66 -22.13 29.73
C ASP A 151 26.47 -22.61 30.53
N ILE A 152 26.71 -23.45 31.51
CA ILE A 152 25.70 -24.05 32.37
C ILE A 152 26.03 -23.80 33.85
N ALA A 153 25.00 -23.83 34.69
CA ALA A 153 25.20 -23.69 36.13
C ALA A 153 24.11 -24.46 36.90
N LYS A 154 24.43 -24.84 38.12
CA LYS A 154 23.42 -25.27 39.08
C LYS A 154 22.58 -24.07 39.50
N ILE A 155 21.25 -24.24 39.57
CA ILE A 155 20.33 -23.17 40.02
C ILE A 155 19.84 -23.47 41.43
N SER A 156 19.69 -22.43 42.25
CA SER A 156 19.13 -22.51 43.61
C SER A 156 17.67 -22.98 43.63
N ASP A 157 17.18 -23.44 44.76
CA ASP A 157 15.80 -23.90 44.91
C ASP A 157 14.76 -22.80 44.66
N ASN A 158 15.08 -21.54 44.98
CA ASN A 158 14.26 -20.36 44.71
C ASN A 158 14.36 -19.86 43.25
N LYS A 159 15.21 -20.51 42.43
CA LYS A 159 15.41 -20.16 40.98
C LYS A 159 15.98 -18.77 40.72
N GLU A 160 16.65 -18.15 41.68
CA GLU A 160 17.16 -16.76 41.57
C GLU A 160 18.68 -16.68 41.52
N GLU A 161 19.39 -17.66 42.05
CA GLU A 161 20.84 -17.66 42.16
C GLU A 161 21.48 -18.78 41.36
N LEU A 162 22.60 -18.49 40.72
CA LEU A 162 23.40 -19.42 39.94
C LEU A 162 24.65 -19.84 40.75
N GLY A 163 24.97 -21.11 40.74
CA GLY A 163 26.25 -21.63 41.19
C GLY A 163 27.40 -21.31 40.25
N VAL A 164 28.50 -22.02 40.39
CA VAL A 164 29.67 -21.88 39.51
C VAL A 164 29.26 -22.20 38.07
N VAL A 165 29.68 -21.35 37.14
CA VAL A 165 29.41 -21.54 35.71
C VAL A 165 30.45 -22.48 35.12
N GLU A 166 29.99 -23.53 34.49
CA GLU A 166 30.78 -24.51 33.74
C GLU A 166 30.51 -24.38 32.24
N ASN A 167 31.49 -24.70 31.40
CA ASN A 167 31.31 -24.74 29.95
C ASN A 167 31.27 -26.19 29.44
N ILE A 168 30.21 -26.54 28.71
CA ILE A 168 30.04 -27.86 28.10
C ILE A 168 30.05 -27.74 26.59
N LYS A 169 30.86 -28.58 25.93
CA LYS A 169 30.86 -28.66 24.45
C LYS A 169 29.56 -29.30 23.96
N CYS A 170 28.87 -28.57 23.06
CA CYS A 170 27.67 -29.05 22.36
C CYS A 170 27.58 -28.33 21.02
N ASP A 171 26.86 -28.88 20.06
CA ASP A 171 26.63 -28.29 18.74
C ASP A 171 25.16 -27.96 18.45
N CYS A 172 24.28 -28.34 19.40
CA CYS A 172 22.87 -28.01 19.38
C CYS A 172 22.35 -27.90 20.82
N ILE A 173 21.44 -26.96 21.08
CA ILE A 173 20.71 -26.83 22.36
C ILE A 173 19.21 -26.95 22.07
N CYS A 174 18.62 -28.06 22.57
CA CYS A 174 17.19 -28.37 22.40
C CYS A 174 16.44 -27.92 23.67
N VAL A 175 15.54 -26.95 23.53
CA VAL A 175 14.87 -26.30 24.67
C VAL A 175 13.42 -26.76 24.78
N SER A 176 12.99 -27.15 25.98
CA SER A 176 11.62 -27.52 26.30
C SER A 176 11.14 -26.82 27.56
N GLY A 177 10.33 -25.76 27.40
CA GLY A 177 9.76 -24.95 28.48
C GLY A 177 8.30 -25.28 28.77
N PHE A 178 7.83 -26.47 28.43
CA PHE A 178 6.45 -26.94 28.49
C PHE A 178 5.62 -26.51 27.29
N TRP A 179 4.30 -26.63 27.36
CA TRP A 179 3.36 -26.45 26.26
C TRP A 179 2.39 -25.32 26.52
N THR A 180 2.14 -24.51 25.48
CA THR A 180 1.17 -23.40 25.49
C THR A 180 0.00 -23.75 24.60
N PRO A 181 -1.24 -23.76 25.11
CA PRO A 181 -2.44 -23.96 24.30
C PRO A 181 -2.55 -23.02 23.13
N THR A 182 -2.94 -23.51 21.96
CA THR A 182 -3.15 -22.69 20.77
C THR A 182 -4.54 -22.04 20.79
N ILE A 183 -4.68 -20.95 21.51
CA ILE A 183 -5.95 -20.26 21.77
C ILE A 183 -6.31 -19.18 20.76
N HIS A 184 -5.53 -18.98 19.70
CA HIS A 184 -5.65 -17.86 18.77
C HIS A 184 -7.03 -17.79 18.12
N LEU A 185 -7.52 -18.88 17.54
CA LEU A 185 -8.84 -18.92 16.89
C LEU A 185 -9.97 -18.72 17.90
N ALA A 186 -9.90 -19.35 19.08
CA ALA A 186 -10.86 -19.13 20.15
C ALA A 186 -10.90 -17.66 20.59
N SER A 187 -9.73 -17.02 20.74
CA SER A 187 -9.64 -15.59 21.08
C SER A 187 -10.24 -14.69 19.98
N GLN A 188 -10.01 -15.02 18.69
CA GLN A 188 -10.58 -14.29 17.56
C GLN A 188 -12.11 -14.37 17.48
N SER A 189 -12.72 -15.49 17.92
CA SER A 189 -14.18 -15.65 17.98
C SER A 189 -14.86 -14.76 19.02
N GLY A 190 -14.07 -14.02 19.81
CA GLY A 190 -14.55 -13.19 20.92
C GLY A 190 -14.64 -13.96 22.26
N ASN A 191 -14.05 -15.15 22.34
CA ASN A 191 -13.93 -15.93 23.56
C ASN A 191 -13.01 -15.20 24.56
N LYS A 192 -13.48 -15.01 25.78
CA LYS A 192 -12.64 -14.50 26.87
C LYS A 192 -11.78 -15.63 27.41
N THR A 193 -10.49 -15.53 27.21
CA THR A 193 -9.53 -16.49 27.77
C THR A 193 -9.45 -16.40 29.31
N LYS A 194 -9.15 -17.52 29.97
CA LYS A 194 -8.88 -17.59 31.41
C LYS A 194 -7.49 -18.17 31.64
N PHE A 195 -6.82 -17.72 32.68
CA PHE A 195 -5.53 -18.29 33.09
C PHE A 195 -5.76 -19.58 33.88
N ASN A 196 -5.02 -20.62 33.55
CA ASN A 196 -5.00 -21.87 34.27
C ASN A 196 -3.64 -22.01 34.99
N GLU A 197 -3.70 -21.97 36.31
CA GLU A 197 -2.48 -21.99 37.15
C GLU A 197 -1.75 -23.34 37.12
N ASP A 198 -2.45 -24.45 36.87
CA ASP A 198 -1.84 -25.78 36.84
C ASP A 198 -0.89 -25.96 35.67
N ILE A 199 -1.22 -25.36 34.53
CA ILE A 199 -0.41 -25.42 33.31
C ILE A 199 0.33 -24.11 33.02
N ASP A 200 0.14 -23.09 33.89
CA ASP A 200 0.77 -21.80 33.82
C ASP A 200 0.59 -21.13 32.42
N ALA A 201 -0.65 -21.16 31.90
CA ALA A 201 -0.99 -20.70 30.57
C ALA A 201 -2.46 -20.28 30.46
N PHE A 202 -2.77 -19.50 29.42
CA PHE A 202 -4.17 -19.17 29.10
C PHE A 202 -4.84 -20.33 28.35
N VAL A 203 -6.10 -20.56 28.68
CA VAL A 203 -7.01 -21.49 28.00
C VAL A 203 -8.28 -20.74 27.56
N PRO A 204 -9.05 -21.27 26.60
CA PRO A 204 -10.34 -20.71 26.26
C PRO A 204 -11.29 -20.62 27.46
N GLY A 205 -12.04 -19.56 27.57
CA GLY A 205 -13.06 -19.35 28.58
C GLY A 205 -14.47 -19.51 28.00
N VAL A 206 -15.34 -18.54 28.29
CA VAL A 206 -16.72 -18.56 27.78
C VAL A 206 -16.74 -17.99 26.36
N SER A 207 -17.18 -18.80 25.40
CA SER A 207 -17.34 -18.34 24.02
C SER A 207 -18.60 -17.49 23.84
N LYS A 208 -18.53 -16.52 22.94
CA LYS A 208 -19.68 -15.74 22.46
C LYS A 208 -20.38 -16.40 21.29
N GLN A 209 -19.77 -17.40 20.69
CA GLN A 209 -20.25 -18.07 19.48
C GLN A 209 -20.47 -19.56 19.76
N ASN A 210 -21.09 -20.28 18.82
CA ASN A 210 -21.29 -21.71 18.91
C ASN A 210 -19.97 -22.44 18.62
N GLU A 211 -19.04 -22.40 19.58
CA GLU A 211 -17.76 -23.05 19.47
C GLU A 211 -17.37 -23.79 20.77
N LYS A 212 -16.64 -24.87 20.63
CA LYS A 212 -15.99 -25.59 21.72
C LYS A 212 -14.53 -25.88 21.37
N THR A 213 -13.65 -25.75 22.33
CA THR A 213 -12.22 -26.05 22.17
C THR A 213 -11.86 -27.31 22.93
N LEU A 214 -11.09 -28.20 22.33
CA LEU A 214 -10.79 -29.54 22.81
C LEU A 214 -9.29 -29.84 22.88
N GLY A 215 -8.94 -30.85 23.68
CA GLY A 215 -7.58 -31.39 23.81
C GLY A 215 -6.56 -30.35 24.29
N ALA A 216 -5.35 -30.39 23.79
CA ALA A 216 -4.26 -29.52 24.24
C ALA A 216 -4.52 -28.02 23.99
N ALA A 217 -5.39 -27.64 23.04
CA ALA A 217 -5.84 -26.29 22.87
C ALA A 217 -6.70 -25.80 24.03
N ASN A 218 -7.29 -26.69 24.81
CA ASN A 218 -8.02 -26.43 26.05
C ASN A 218 -7.22 -26.76 27.31
N GLY A 219 -5.90 -27.03 27.18
CA GLY A 219 -5.02 -27.33 28.30
C GLY A 219 -5.05 -28.79 28.78
N VAL A 220 -5.65 -29.69 28.00
CA VAL A 220 -5.71 -31.12 28.29
C VAL A 220 -4.61 -31.82 27.50
N TYR A 221 -3.58 -32.31 28.20
CA TYR A 221 -2.36 -32.88 27.56
C TYR A 221 -2.29 -34.40 27.58
N THR A 222 -3.14 -35.07 28.35
CA THR A 222 -3.19 -36.53 28.38
C THR A 222 -4.06 -37.08 27.26
N LEU A 223 -3.65 -38.21 26.67
CA LEU A 223 -4.37 -38.79 25.53
C LEU A 223 -5.75 -39.34 25.93
N ASP A 224 -5.86 -39.97 27.08
CA ASP A 224 -7.10 -40.51 27.63
C ASP A 224 -8.14 -39.44 27.88
N GLU A 225 -7.81 -38.36 28.61
CA GLU A 225 -8.72 -37.23 28.85
C GLU A 225 -9.08 -36.50 27.55
N THR A 226 -8.12 -36.34 26.62
CA THR A 226 -8.39 -35.75 25.32
C THR A 226 -9.38 -36.59 24.52
N LEU A 227 -9.23 -37.88 24.45
CA LEU A 227 -10.14 -38.77 23.75
C LEU A 227 -11.52 -38.78 24.41
N LYS A 228 -11.58 -38.89 25.74
CA LYS A 228 -12.85 -38.88 26.50
C LYS A 228 -13.61 -37.58 26.23
N SER A 229 -13.03 -36.40 26.46
CA SER A 229 -13.68 -35.12 26.27
C SER A 229 -14.09 -34.86 24.79
N SER A 230 -13.28 -35.34 23.84
CA SER A 230 -13.60 -35.24 22.43
C SER A 230 -14.79 -36.10 22.02
N PHE A 231 -14.86 -37.31 22.52
CA PHE A 231 -15.99 -38.23 22.31
C PHE A 231 -17.30 -37.68 22.88
N GLU A 232 -17.25 -37.23 24.14
CA GLU A 232 -18.43 -36.65 24.84
C GLU A 232 -18.94 -35.42 24.09
N THR A 233 -18.02 -34.53 23.71
CA THR A 233 -18.40 -33.30 22.96
C THR A 233 -18.91 -33.62 21.56
N GLY A 234 -18.29 -34.56 20.84
CA GLY A 234 -18.73 -35.00 19.53
C GLY A 234 -20.13 -35.60 19.55
N HIS A 235 -20.42 -36.45 20.58
CA HIS A 235 -21.74 -37.01 20.78
C HIS A 235 -22.81 -35.97 21.09
N GLU A 236 -22.51 -35.02 22.00
CA GLU A 236 -23.40 -33.94 22.34
C GLU A 236 -23.77 -33.08 21.11
N LEU A 237 -22.78 -32.71 20.29
CA LEU A 237 -23.00 -31.91 19.09
C LEU A 237 -23.71 -32.72 17.99
N SER A 238 -23.42 -33.97 17.82
CA SER A 238 -24.15 -34.86 16.90
C SER A 238 -25.63 -34.91 17.26
N LYS A 239 -25.94 -35.13 18.52
CA LYS A 239 -27.32 -35.12 19.04
C LYS A 239 -28.01 -33.80 18.78
N LYS A 240 -27.33 -32.67 19.02
CA LYS A 240 -27.85 -31.33 18.77
C LYS A 240 -28.14 -31.05 17.30
N ILE A 241 -27.30 -31.55 16.38
CA ILE A 241 -27.42 -31.26 14.95
C ILE A 241 -28.40 -32.22 14.25
N THR A 242 -28.36 -33.49 14.61
CA THR A 242 -29.11 -34.56 13.91
C THR A 242 -30.41 -34.97 14.62
N ASN A 243 -30.64 -34.53 15.84
CA ASN A 243 -31.72 -34.99 16.75
C ASN A 243 -31.70 -36.52 16.98
N ASN A 244 -30.53 -37.16 16.79
CA ASN A 244 -30.33 -38.60 16.94
C ASN A 244 -29.44 -38.89 18.14
N ASP A 245 -29.90 -39.75 19.04
CA ASP A 245 -29.20 -40.13 20.27
C ASP A 245 -28.64 -41.58 20.17
N ASN A 246 -27.80 -41.81 19.16
CA ASN A 246 -27.14 -43.08 19.01
C ASN A 246 -26.14 -43.30 20.15
N LYS A 247 -26.30 -44.40 20.91
CA LYS A 247 -25.34 -44.80 21.94
C LYS A 247 -24.02 -45.20 21.25
N ILE A 248 -22.95 -44.45 21.51
CA ILE A 248 -21.61 -44.73 21.04
C ILE A 248 -20.83 -45.37 22.23
N SER A 249 -20.22 -46.51 22.01
CA SER A 249 -19.32 -47.11 23.00
C SER A 249 -18.01 -46.34 23.04
N PHE A 250 -17.56 -45.99 24.22
CA PHE A 250 -16.30 -45.28 24.44
C PHE A 250 -15.13 -46.29 24.33
N PRO A 251 -14.04 -45.94 23.59
CA PRO A 251 -12.86 -46.82 23.55
C PRO A 251 -12.18 -46.84 24.91
N ASN A 252 -11.79 -48.08 25.37
CA ASN A 252 -10.99 -48.20 26.57
C ASN A 252 -9.60 -47.64 26.32
N VAL A 253 -9.20 -46.63 27.09
CA VAL A 253 -7.88 -46.01 27.02
C VAL A 253 -7.16 -46.22 28.33
N VAL A 254 -5.90 -46.68 28.25
CA VAL A 254 -5.06 -46.84 29.44
C VAL A 254 -4.64 -45.46 29.94
N GLU A 255 -4.98 -45.14 31.18
CA GLU A 255 -4.57 -43.88 31.81
C GLU A 255 -3.06 -43.71 31.82
N LYS A 256 -2.58 -42.61 31.29
CA LYS A 256 -1.22 -42.14 31.51
C LYS A 256 -1.23 -41.01 32.54
N LYS A 257 -0.31 -41.06 33.48
CA LYS A 257 -0.15 -40.03 34.51
C LYS A 257 0.17 -38.65 33.92
N SER A 258 -0.36 -37.62 34.57
CA SER A 258 -0.16 -36.22 34.26
C SER A 258 1.31 -35.80 34.12
N THR A 259 1.64 -35.01 33.13
CA THR A 259 2.97 -34.43 32.95
C THR A 259 3.20 -33.31 33.99
N VAL A 260 4.21 -33.48 34.84
CA VAL A 260 4.61 -32.46 35.83
C VAL A 260 5.63 -31.50 35.21
N HIS A 261 5.42 -30.23 35.37
CA HIS A 261 6.35 -29.19 34.92
C HIS A 261 6.68 -28.20 36.04
N ASP A 262 7.82 -27.49 35.89
CA ASP A 262 8.25 -26.42 36.77
C ASP A 262 7.93 -25.05 36.17
N LYS A 263 7.43 -24.12 36.98
CA LYS A 263 7.16 -22.74 36.55
C LYS A 263 8.46 -21.93 36.43
N PHE A 264 9.17 -22.15 35.33
CA PHE A 264 10.45 -21.52 35.07
C PHE A 264 10.55 -21.00 33.63
N TRP A 265 10.71 -19.69 33.49
CA TRP A 265 10.56 -18.98 32.22
C TRP A 265 11.84 -18.37 31.71
N CYS A 266 12.70 -17.87 32.60
CA CYS A 266 13.87 -17.09 32.24
C CYS A 266 15.01 -17.36 33.23
N VAL A 267 16.17 -17.67 32.69
CA VAL A 267 17.39 -17.88 33.46
C VAL A 267 17.94 -16.57 34.00
N PRO A 268 18.28 -16.44 35.30
CA PRO A 268 18.94 -15.26 35.83
C PRO A 268 20.34 -15.12 35.22
N LEU A 269 20.87 -13.88 35.21
CA LEU A 269 22.21 -13.60 34.72
C LEU A 269 23.24 -13.77 35.82
N PRO A 270 24.43 -14.34 35.53
CA PRO A 270 25.56 -14.33 36.47
C PRO A 270 25.98 -12.88 36.77
N LYS A 271 26.46 -12.62 38.01
CA LYS A 271 26.96 -11.33 38.38
C LYS A 271 28.07 -10.84 37.44
N GLY A 272 27.94 -9.62 36.93
CA GLY A 272 28.91 -8.99 36.02
C GLY A 272 28.85 -9.48 34.55
N LYS A 273 27.89 -10.32 34.19
CA LYS A 273 27.65 -10.74 32.80
C LYS A 273 26.38 -10.08 32.25
N ASN A 274 26.44 -9.70 30.99
CA ASN A 274 25.31 -9.05 30.28
C ASN A 274 25.08 -9.77 28.95
N TYR A 275 24.47 -10.97 29.01
CA TYR A 275 24.04 -11.69 27.80
C TYR A 275 22.68 -11.17 27.33
N LYS A 276 22.49 -11.00 26.00
CA LYS A 276 21.15 -10.76 25.46
C LYS A 276 20.30 -12.01 25.62
N ARG A 277 19.07 -11.83 26.10
CA ARG A 277 18.07 -12.89 26.33
C ARG A 277 16.85 -12.53 25.49
N PHE A 278 16.68 -13.19 24.34
CA PHE A 278 15.62 -12.90 23.42
C PHE A 278 14.32 -13.57 23.81
N LEU A 279 13.23 -12.81 23.75
CA LEU A 279 11.84 -13.26 23.92
C LEU A 279 11.19 -13.53 22.56
N ASP A 280 11.36 -12.61 21.62
CA ASP A 280 10.80 -12.66 20.26
C ASP A 280 11.94 -12.61 19.23
N PHE A 281 12.15 -13.71 18.53
CA PHE A 281 13.23 -13.82 17.54
C PHE A 281 12.89 -13.15 16.20
N GLN A 282 11.62 -12.90 15.89
CA GLN A 282 11.23 -12.27 14.63
C GLN A 282 11.40 -10.75 14.68
N ASN A 283 11.22 -10.15 15.85
CA ASN A 283 11.36 -8.71 16.06
C ASN A 283 12.54 -8.34 16.96
N ASP A 284 13.44 -9.28 17.27
CA ASP A 284 14.63 -9.07 18.11
C ASP A 284 14.31 -8.48 19.49
N VAL A 285 13.14 -8.81 20.07
CA VAL A 285 12.77 -8.30 21.40
C VAL A 285 13.45 -9.09 22.48
N ALA A 286 14.27 -8.41 23.29
CA ALA A 286 14.98 -8.98 24.43
C ALA A 286 14.31 -8.64 25.77
N VAL A 287 14.74 -9.31 26.83
CA VAL A 287 14.34 -9.01 28.21
C VAL A 287 14.59 -7.54 28.58
N SER A 288 15.73 -6.98 28.15
CA SER A 288 16.07 -5.57 28.38
C SER A 288 15.06 -4.58 27.77
N ASP A 289 14.43 -4.93 26.67
CA ASP A 289 13.45 -4.05 25.99
C ASP A 289 12.14 -3.98 26.79
N ILE A 290 11.76 -5.10 27.43
CA ILE A 290 10.63 -5.11 28.37
C ILE A 290 10.96 -4.29 29.62
N GLU A 291 12.19 -4.43 30.16
CA GLU A 291 12.65 -3.66 31.31
C GLU A 291 12.64 -2.13 31.02
N ILE A 292 13.07 -1.73 29.82
CA ILE A 292 13.03 -0.33 29.36
C ILE A 292 11.58 0.15 29.24
N ALA A 293 10.71 -0.61 28.58
CA ALA A 293 9.30 -0.24 28.42
C ALA A 293 8.62 0.01 29.78
N LEU A 294 8.88 -0.86 30.77
CA LEU A 294 8.31 -0.71 32.11
C LEU A 294 8.91 0.50 32.85
N LYS A 295 10.21 0.80 32.70
CA LYS A 295 10.86 2.00 33.26
C LYS A 295 10.27 3.28 32.67
N GLU A 296 9.90 3.28 31.39
CA GLU A 296 9.26 4.41 30.71
C GLU A 296 7.76 4.54 31.04
N GLY A 297 7.22 3.64 31.87
CA GLY A 297 5.84 3.76 32.41
C GLY A 297 4.79 2.99 31.66
N TYR A 298 5.13 2.17 30.66
CA TYR A 298 4.17 1.30 29.97
C TYR A 298 3.81 0.10 30.86
N ARG A 299 2.61 0.11 31.46
CA ARG A 299 2.17 -0.91 32.43
C ARG A 299 1.24 -1.97 31.82
N SER A 300 0.46 -1.59 30.82
CA SER A 300 -0.42 -2.52 30.11
C SER A 300 0.38 -3.34 29.12
N ILE A 301 0.18 -4.67 29.11
CA ILE A 301 0.86 -5.57 28.18
C ILE A 301 0.61 -5.18 26.70
N GLU A 302 -0.55 -4.65 26.37
CA GLU A 302 -0.87 -4.17 25.02
C GLU A 302 -0.04 -2.93 24.63
N HIS A 303 0.33 -2.08 25.59
CA HIS A 303 1.24 -0.96 25.35
C HIS A 303 2.70 -1.41 25.31
N VAL A 304 3.11 -2.28 26.23
CA VAL A 304 4.45 -2.91 26.18
C VAL A 304 4.67 -3.61 24.85
N LYS A 305 3.68 -4.38 24.38
CA LYS A 305 3.69 -5.02 23.05
C LYS A 305 3.91 -4.03 21.91
N ARG A 306 3.21 -2.90 21.90
CA ARG A 306 3.35 -1.88 20.82
C ARG A 306 4.67 -1.13 20.91
N TYR A 307 5.16 -0.86 22.10
CA TYR A 307 6.44 -0.19 22.29
C TYR A 307 7.62 -1.07 21.87
N THR A 308 7.61 -2.35 22.22
CA THR A 308 8.70 -3.29 21.97
C THR A 308 8.55 -4.09 20.70
N THR A 309 7.38 -4.09 20.08
CA THR A 309 6.96 -4.98 18.98
C THR A 309 6.84 -6.47 19.36
N LEU A 310 6.82 -6.81 20.66
CA LEU A 310 6.67 -8.18 21.16
C LEU A 310 5.42 -8.86 20.57
N GLY A 311 5.58 -9.98 19.88
CA GLY A 311 4.51 -10.76 19.31
C GLY A 311 3.72 -10.06 18.19
N MET A 312 4.31 -9.05 17.54
CA MET A 312 3.69 -8.32 16.41
C MET A 312 4.10 -8.89 15.05
N ALA A 313 4.99 -9.84 14.98
CA ALA A 313 5.41 -10.49 13.76
C ALA A 313 4.39 -11.53 13.25
N THR A 314 4.72 -12.19 12.13
CA THR A 314 3.82 -13.12 11.43
C THR A 314 3.42 -14.35 12.26
N ASP A 315 4.21 -14.73 13.26
CA ASP A 315 3.88 -15.81 14.21
C ASP A 315 2.87 -15.41 15.29
N GLN A 316 2.53 -14.12 15.38
CA GLN A 316 1.60 -13.56 16.38
C GLN A 316 2.03 -13.87 17.83
N GLY A 317 3.34 -13.98 18.08
CA GLY A 317 3.88 -14.24 19.41
C GLY A 317 3.61 -15.63 19.97
N LYS A 318 3.49 -16.65 19.11
CA LYS A 318 3.21 -18.04 19.51
C LYS A 318 4.19 -18.59 20.56
N THR A 319 5.46 -18.23 20.46
CA THR A 319 6.52 -18.66 21.38
C THR A 319 6.98 -17.58 22.35
N SER A 320 6.55 -16.33 22.16
CA SER A 320 7.08 -15.16 22.89
C SER A 320 6.09 -14.51 23.85
N ASN A 321 4.79 -14.44 23.50
CA ASN A 321 3.81 -13.68 24.27
C ASN A 321 3.71 -14.11 25.73
N LEU A 322 3.67 -15.40 26.00
CA LEU A 322 3.52 -15.90 27.37
C LEU A 322 4.78 -15.65 28.20
N ASN A 323 5.97 -15.83 27.61
CA ASN A 323 7.25 -15.50 28.24
C ASN A 323 7.34 -14.01 28.57
N GLY A 324 6.89 -13.13 27.67
CA GLY A 324 6.81 -11.69 27.91
C GLY A 324 5.85 -11.33 29.04
N LEU A 325 4.67 -11.95 29.09
CA LEU A 325 3.69 -11.77 30.16
C LEU A 325 4.25 -12.19 31.53
N GLN A 326 4.92 -13.32 31.61
CA GLN A 326 5.55 -13.83 32.84
C GLN A 326 6.66 -12.87 33.32
N LEU A 327 7.44 -12.34 32.37
CA LEU A 327 8.48 -11.36 32.71
C LEU A 327 7.89 -10.06 33.26
N VAL A 328 6.85 -9.51 32.62
CA VAL A 328 6.15 -8.32 33.13
C VAL A 328 5.54 -8.60 34.50
N SER A 329 4.88 -9.77 34.68
CA SER A 329 4.34 -10.22 35.96
C SER A 329 5.40 -10.22 37.06
N LYS A 330 6.56 -10.79 36.79
CA LYS A 330 7.70 -10.87 37.74
C LYS A 330 8.23 -9.48 38.10
N ILE A 331 8.47 -8.60 37.11
CA ILE A 331 9.03 -7.25 37.32
C ILE A 331 8.05 -6.35 38.08
N GLU A 332 6.77 -6.42 37.74
CA GLU A 332 5.72 -5.60 38.37
C GLU A 332 5.20 -6.22 39.68
N ASN A 333 5.69 -7.38 40.07
CA ASN A 333 5.21 -8.14 41.23
C ASN A 333 3.67 -8.32 41.22
N LYS A 334 3.12 -8.72 40.09
CA LYS A 334 1.70 -8.96 39.84
C LYS A 334 1.48 -10.38 39.38
N VAL A 335 0.30 -10.94 39.63
CA VAL A 335 -0.09 -12.21 39.02
C VAL A 335 -0.37 -12.02 37.53
N VAL A 336 -0.10 -13.04 36.69
CA VAL A 336 -0.25 -12.96 35.24
C VAL A 336 -1.64 -12.50 34.78
N PRO A 337 -2.76 -12.94 35.38
CA PRO A 337 -4.07 -12.41 35.06
C PRO A 337 -4.24 -10.90 35.24
N ALA A 338 -3.53 -10.29 36.20
CA ALA A 338 -3.58 -8.85 36.46
C ALA A 338 -2.73 -8.04 35.47
N VAL A 339 -1.74 -8.64 34.82
CA VAL A 339 -0.98 -8.02 33.71
C VAL A 339 -1.83 -7.92 32.47
N GLY A 340 -2.77 -8.84 32.28
CA GLY A 340 -3.67 -8.89 31.15
C GLY A 340 -3.26 -9.96 30.13
N HIS A 341 -3.81 -9.83 28.95
CA HIS A 341 -3.65 -10.78 27.85
C HIS A 341 -3.56 -10.03 26.51
N THR A 342 -2.71 -10.49 25.63
CA THR A 342 -2.60 -9.91 24.27
C THR A 342 -3.68 -10.44 23.35
N THR A 343 -4.32 -9.55 22.57
CA THR A 343 -5.33 -9.95 21.61
C THR A 343 -4.69 -10.48 20.33
N PHE A 344 -5.16 -11.62 19.87
CA PHE A 344 -4.75 -12.22 18.60
C PHE A 344 -5.65 -11.73 17.46
N ARG A 345 -5.06 -11.31 16.35
CA ARG A 345 -5.77 -10.77 15.19
C ARG A 345 -5.60 -11.69 13.97
N PRO A 346 -6.64 -11.83 13.13
CA PRO A 346 -6.45 -12.44 11.80
C PRO A 346 -5.48 -11.61 10.94
N PRO A 347 -4.66 -12.24 10.09
CA PRO A 347 -4.53 -13.69 9.91
C PRO A 347 -3.67 -14.34 11.02
N TYR A 348 -4.12 -15.47 11.53
CA TYR A 348 -3.37 -16.28 12.52
C TYR A 348 -2.05 -16.86 11.96
N THR A 349 -2.02 -17.08 10.66
CA THR A 349 -0.86 -17.52 9.89
C THR A 349 -0.73 -16.69 8.63
N PRO A 350 0.48 -16.55 8.06
CA PRO A 350 0.67 -15.76 6.83
C PRO A 350 -0.21 -16.23 5.69
N VAL A 351 -0.87 -15.28 5.04
CA VAL A 351 -1.69 -15.47 3.85
C VAL A 351 -1.13 -14.63 2.72
N SER A 352 -0.99 -15.22 1.53
CA SER A 352 -0.48 -14.47 0.39
C SER A 352 -1.47 -13.41 -0.08
N ILE A 353 -0.97 -12.24 -0.46
CA ILE A 353 -1.79 -11.18 -1.06
C ILE A 353 -2.54 -11.70 -2.30
N GLY A 354 -1.89 -12.56 -3.09
CA GLY A 354 -2.51 -13.16 -4.27
C GLY A 354 -3.75 -14.02 -3.97
N ALA A 355 -3.78 -14.71 -2.82
CA ALA A 355 -4.96 -15.45 -2.39
C ALA A 355 -6.12 -14.52 -2.01
N ILE A 356 -5.81 -13.38 -1.36
CA ILE A 356 -6.82 -12.37 -0.96
C ILE A 356 -7.37 -11.66 -2.19
N VAL A 357 -6.52 -11.21 -3.10
CA VAL A 357 -6.90 -10.51 -4.33
C VAL A 357 -7.68 -11.43 -5.29
N GLY A 358 -7.37 -12.72 -5.32
CA GLY A 358 -8.08 -13.70 -6.14
C GLY A 358 -7.91 -13.42 -7.64
N ARG A 359 -9.01 -13.10 -8.32
CA ARG A 359 -9.03 -12.81 -9.76
C ARG A 359 -8.68 -11.37 -10.12
N GLU A 360 -8.67 -10.47 -9.14
CA GLU A 360 -8.41 -9.04 -9.32
C GLU A 360 -6.90 -8.77 -9.50
N VAL A 361 -6.28 -9.38 -10.51
CA VAL A 361 -4.86 -9.28 -10.83
C VAL A 361 -4.61 -8.76 -12.24
N GLY A 362 -3.48 -8.14 -12.48
CA GLY A 362 -3.11 -7.59 -13.78
C GLY A 362 -4.15 -6.58 -14.28
N LYS A 363 -4.74 -6.82 -15.44
CA LYS A 363 -5.76 -5.95 -16.03
C LYS A 363 -7.04 -5.82 -15.19
N HIS A 364 -7.30 -6.76 -14.27
CA HIS A 364 -8.49 -6.75 -13.41
C HIS A 364 -8.25 -6.08 -12.05
N SER A 365 -7.00 -5.77 -11.70
CA SER A 365 -6.68 -5.13 -10.41
C SER A 365 -7.06 -3.66 -10.33
N LYS A 366 -7.34 -3.05 -11.49
CA LYS A 366 -7.62 -1.63 -11.62
C LYS A 366 -8.79 -1.44 -12.57
N PRO A 367 -9.85 -0.75 -12.19
CA PRO A 367 -10.93 -0.43 -13.11
C PRO A 367 -10.38 0.38 -14.27
N THR A 368 -10.71 -0.03 -15.48
CA THR A 368 -10.33 0.66 -16.70
C THR A 368 -11.57 1.20 -17.38
N ARG A 369 -11.65 2.52 -17.57
CA ARG A 369 -12.72 3.20 -18.28
C ARG A 369 -12.30 3.47 -19.71
N LYS A 370 -13.26 3.39 -20.62
CA LYS A 370 -13.09 3.64 -22.04
C LYS A 370 -14.04 4.75 -22.48
N SER A 371 -13.58 5.62 -23.37
CA SER A 371 -14.47 6.64 -23.97
C SER A 371 -15.47 5.98 -24.92
N PRO A 372 -16.60 6.64 -25.23
CA PRO A 372 -17.54 6.14 -26.22
C PRO A 372 -16.91 5.88 -27.59
N MET A 373 -15.85 6.61 -27.96
CA MET A 373 -15.13 6.48 -29.21
C MET A 373 -14.02 5.42 -29.19
N HIS A 374 -13.82 4.72 -28.09
CA HIS A 374 -12.69 3.79 -27.92
C HIS A 374 -12.58 2.75 -29.04
N SER A 375 -13.69 2.16 -29.47
CA SER A 375 -13.68 1.16 -30.55
C SER A 375 -13.24 1.76 -31.88
N TRP A 376 -13.56 3.02 -32.16
CA TRP A 376 -13.07 3.73 -33.34
C TRP A 376 -11.55 3.93 -33.25
N HIS A 377 -11.04 4.32 -32.08
CA HIS A 377 -9.61 4.50 -31.86
C HIS A 377 -8.84 3.17 -32.05
N GLU A 378 -9.34 2.06 -31.50
CA GLU A 378 -8.74 0.74 -31.69
C GLU A 378 -8.65 0.37 -33.18
N LYS A 379 -9.74 0.55 -33.95
CA LYS A 379 -9.79 0.26 -35.38
C LYS A 379 -8.84 1.13 -36.20
N ASN A 380 -8.50 2.30 -35.70
CA ASN A 380 -7.60 3.26 -36.35
C ASN A 380 -6.17 3.27 -35.77
N ASN A 381 -5.74 2.12 -35.21
CA ASN A 381 -4.38 1.87 -34.73
C ASN A 381 -3.91 2.83 -33.62
N ALA A 382 -4.81 3.27 -32.75
CA ALA A 382 -4.41 4.04 -31.60
C ALA A 382 -3.59 3.17 -30.64
N VAL A 383 -2.46 3.66 -30.19
CA VAL A 383 -1.72 3.14 -29.06
C VAL A 383 -2.21 3.86 -27.81
N PHE A 384 -2.59 3.12 -26.78
CA PHE A 384 -3.22 3.70 -25.59
C PHE A 384 -2.25 3.91 -24.44
N VAL A 385 -2.59 4.86 -23.56
CA VAL A 385 -1.93 5.14 -22.29
C VAL A 385 -2.98 5.31 -21.19
N ASP A 386 -2.63 4.91 -19.98
CA ASP A 386 -3.43 5.13 -18.79
C ASP A 386 -3.35 6.62 -18.35
N ALA A 387 -4.53 7.23 -18.15
CA ALA A 387 -4.69 8.54 -17.52
C ALA A 387 -5.67 8.40 -16.36
N GLY A 388 -5.15 8.24 -15.14
CA GLY A 388 -5.97 7.83 -14.01
C GLY A 388 -6.57 6.45 -14.25
N VAL A 389 -7.90 6.36 -14.28
CA VAL A 389 -8.65 5.13 -14.57
C VAL A 389 -9.06 4.99 -16.04
N TRP A 390 -8.70 5.93 -16.89
CA TRP A 390 -9.11 5.97 -18.29
C TRP A 390 -8.00 5.53 -19.23
N LEU A 391 -8.37 4.82 -20.32
CA LEU A 391 -7.51 4.63 -21.48
C LEU A 391 -7.68 5.80 -22.44
N ARG A 392 -6.57 6.46 -22.78
CA ARG A 392 -6.53 7.53 -23.78
C ARG A 392 -5.65 7.17 -24.96
N PRO A 393 -6.02 7.57 -26.21
CA PRO A 393 -5.10 7.45 -27.32
C PRO A 393 -3.80 8.25 -27.04
N ARG A 394 -2.68 7.56 -27.08
CA ARG A 394 -1.35 8.14 -26.92
C ARG A 394 -0.87 8.77 -28.22
N TYR A 395 -0.96 8.00 -29.29
CA TYR A 395 -0.76 8.41 -30.68
C TYR A 395 -1.42 7.39 -31.61
N TYR A 396 -1.58 7.73 -32.90
CA TYR A 396 -2.14 6.86 -33.91
C TYR A 396 -1.03 6.38 -34.86
N LYS A 397 -0.67 5.10 -34.76
CA LYS A 397 0.44 4.52 -35.48
C LYS A 397 0.13 4.37 -36.97
N ARG A 398 1.05 4.77 -37.84
CA ARG A 398 1.02 4.53 -39.29
C ARG A 398 2.23 3.71 -39.71
N GLY A 399 2.01 2.56 -40.32
CA GLY A 399 3.07 1.65 -40.73
C GLY A 399 3.98 1.31 -39.52
N ASP A 400 5.29 1.50 -39.69
CA ASP A 400 6.29 1.20 -38.66
C ASP A 400 6.69 2.41 -37.79
N GLU A 401 5.95 3.51 -37.86
CA GLU A 401 6.22 4.70 -37.04
C GLU A 401 6.35 4.35 -35.56
N ASN A 402 7.38 4.86 -34.94
CA ASN A 402 7.53 4.85 -33.48
C ASN A 402 6.75 6.03 -32.84
N LEU A 403 6.73 6.08 -31.51
CA LEU A 403 6.04 7.10 -30.75
C LEU A 403 6.47 8.54 -31.13
N PHE A 404 7.77 8.76 -31.28
CA PHE A 404 8.32 10.07 -31.60
C PHE A 404 7.89 10.54 -32.98
N GLU A 405 7.99 9.68 -34.00
CA GLU A 405 7.62 9.98 -35.38
C GLU A 405 6.12 10.24 -35.52
N GLY A 406 5.28 9.38 -34.90
CA GLY A 406 3.83 9.53 -34.92
C GLY A 406 3.36 10.80 -34.23
N SER A 407 3.86 11.08 -33.03
CA SER A 407 3.47 12.29 -32.28
C SER A 407 3.95 13.57 -32.96
N LYS A 408 5.17 13.58 -33.55
CA LYS A 408 5.69 14.73 -34.33
C LYS A 408 4.82 14.99 -35.55
N ARG A 409 4.41 13.96 -36.30
CA ARG A 409 3.50 14.08 -37.45
C ARG A 409 2.16 14.65 -37.04
N GLU A 410 1.56 14.14 -35.95
CA GLU A 410 0.28 14.58 -35.44
C GLU A 410 0.32 16.06 -35.00
N ALA A 411 1.32 16.44 -34.19
CA ALA A 411 1.49 17.81 -33.73
C ALA A 411 1.70 18.77 -34.90
N LYS A 412 2.50 18.37 -35.91
CA LYS A 412 2.70 19.18 -37.12
C LYS A 412 1.40 19.36 -37.90
N ASN A 413 0.54 18.33 -37.99
CA ASN A 413 -0.75 18.47 -38.66
C ASN A 413 -1.67 19.45 -37.94
N VAL A 414 -1.67 19.46 -36.62
CA VAL A 414 -2.44 20.47 -35.84
C VAL A 414 -1.96 21.89 -36.15
N ARG A 415 -0.63 22.12 -36.19
CA ARG A 415 -0.06 23.45 -36.51
C ARG A 415 -0.36 23.91 -37.91
N THR A 416 -0.50 23.02 -38.90
CA THR A 416 -0.61 23.40 -40.34
C THR A 416 -2.02 23.23 -40.92
N ASN A 417 -2.84 22.38 -40.35
CA ASN A 417 -4.16 22.05 -40.85
C ASN A 417 -5.22 22.08 -39.73
N VAL A 418 -5.70 20.91 -39.36
CA VAL A 418 -6.61 20.68 -38.22
C VAL A 418 -6.42 19.26 -37.66
N GLY A 419 -6.47 19.15 -36.35
CA GLY A 419 -6.47 17.88 -35.64
C GLY A 419 -7.68 17.75 -34.73
N VAL A 420 -8.03 16.50 -34.37
CA VAL A 420 -9.07 16.19 -33.38
C VAL A 420 -8.52 15.26 -32.32
N CYS A 421 -8.76 15.61 -31.05
CA CYS A 421 -8.34 14.83 -29.87
C CYS A 421 -9.55 14.44 -29.03
N ASP A 422 -9.57 13.19 -28.54
CA ASP A 422 -10.55 12.73 -27.57
C ASP A 422 -10.23 13.33 -26.18
N VAL A 423 -11.09 14.25 -25.72
CA VAL A 423 -11.03 14.92 -24.41
C VAL A 423 -12.18 14.49 -23.49
N THR A 424 -12.87 13.41 -23.83
CA THR A 424 -13.96 12.83 -23.03
C THR A 424 -13.56 12.58 -21.58
N THR A 425 -12.31 12.24 -21.34
CA THR A 425 -11.81 11.79 -20.04
C THR A 425 -11.53 12.93 -19.03
N LEU A 426 -11.56 14.19 -19.48
CA LEU A 426 -11.51 15.33 -18.57
C LEU A 426 -12.66 15.25 -17.57
N GLY A 427 -12.38 15.49 -16.30
CA GLY A 427 -13.43 15.56 -15.30
C GLY A 427 -14.45 16.65 -15.65
N LYS A 428 -15.73 16.34 -15.51
CA LYS A 428 -16.83 17.27 -15.74
C LYS A 428 -17.74 17.29 -14.53
N ILE A 429 -17.94 18.45 -13.95
CA ILE A 429 -18.77 18.65 -12.77
C ILE A 429 -19.78 19.76 -13.08
N ASP A 430 -21.07 19.43 -12.99
CA ASP A 430 -22.11 20.42 -13.05
C ASP A 430 -22.38 21.00 -11.64
N ILE A 431 -22.40 22.31 -11.53
CA ILE A 431 -22.62 23.07 -10.29
C ILE A 431 -23.87 23.89 -10.47
N LYS A 432 -24.90 23.61 -9.68
CA LYS A 432 -26.22 24.22 -9.80
C LYS A 432 -26.73 24.74 -8.47
N GLY A 433 -27.29 25.92 -8.47
CA GLY A 433 -27.90 26.55 -7.31
C GLY A 433 -27.69 28.05 -7.29
N PRO A 434 -28.48 28.79 -6.50
CA PRO A 434 -28.37 30.26 -6.42
C PRO A 434 -26.98 30.72 -5.95
N ASP A 435 -26.30 29.93 -5.11
CA ASP A 435 -24.97 30.26 -4.59
C ASP A 435 -23.82 29.60 -5.37
N ALA A 436 -24.08 29.05 -6.57
CA ALA A 436 -23.04 28.40 -7.39
C ALA A 436 -21.87 29.33 -7.72
N ALA A 437 -22.17 30.63 -8.05
CA ALA A 437 -21.13 31.61 -8.30
C ALA A 437 -20.28 31.91 -7.05
N GLU A 438 -20.90 31.94 -5.87
CA GLU A 438 -20.21 32.16 -4.59
C GLU A 438 -19.31 31.00 -4.23
N LEU A 439 -19.78 29.74 -4.38
CA LEU A 439 -18.94 28.55 -4.20
C LEU A 439 -17.67 28.64 -5.06
N LEU A 440 -17.84 28.87 -6.38
CA LEU A 440 -16.72 29.03 -7.31
C LEU A 440 -15.79 30.17 -6.92
N ASN A 441 -16.38 31.27 -6.43
CA ASN A 441 -15.62 32.43 -5.98
C ASN A 441 -14.77 32.13 -4.72
N ARG A 442 -15.21 31.25 -3.82
CA ARG A 442 -14.45 30.82 -2.64
C ARG A 442 -13.38 29.77 -2.98
N VAL A 443 -13.67 28.88 -3.90
CA VAL A 443 -12.78 27.75 -4.26
C VAL A 443 -11.65 28.18 -5.19
N TYR A 444 -11.95 28.94 -6.23
CA TYR A 444 -10.93 29.40 -7.19
C TYR A 444 -10.20 30.66 -6.73
N THR A 445 -8.96 30.81 -7.17
CA THR A 445 -8.12 31.98 -6.86
C THR A 445 -8.60 33.25 -7.48
N ASN A 446 -9.26 33.20 -8.66
CA ASN A 446 -9.79 34.35 -9.42
C ASN A 446 -11.31 34.55 -9.20
N ALA A 447 -11.85 35.66 -9.69
CA ALA A 447 -13.23 36.09 -9.38
C ALA A 447 -14.27 35.46 -10.32
N TRP A 448 -15.44 35.04 -9.76
CA TRP A 448 -16.49 34.29 -10.47
C TRP A 448 -17.85 34.94 -10.45
N LEU A 449 -18.16 35.82 -9.48
CA LEU A 449 -19.50 36.42 -9.30
C LEU A 449 -20.03 37.15 -10.54
N LYS A 450 -19.15 37.77 -11.30
CA LYS A 450 -19.50 38.58 -12.50
C LYS A 450 -19.14 37.90 -13.81
N LEU A 451 -18.96 36.56 -13.84
CA LEU A 451 -18.77 35.84 -15.09
C LEU A 451 -20.05 35.89 -15.91
N PRO A 452 -20.05 36.45 -17.16
CA PRO A 452 -21.25 36.49 -18.00
C PRO A 452 -21.74 35.09 -18.38
N ILE A 453 -23.05 34.92 -18.58
CA ILE A 453 -23.62 33.73 -19.19
C ILE A 453 -23.03 33.53 -20.59
N GLY A 454 -22.77 32.27 -20.98
CA GLY A 454 -22.13 31.95 -22.26
C GLY A 454 -20.60 32.18 -22.28
N LYS A 455 -19.97 32.42 -21.13
CA LYS A 455 -18.53 32.61 -21.02
C LYS A 455 -17.89 31.51 -20.12
N ALA A 456 -16.73 31.05 -20.58
CA ALA A 456 -15.81 30.20 -19.80
C ALA A 456 -14.73 31.09 -19.16
N ARG A 457 -14.14 30.58 -18.09
CA ARG A 457 -12.98 31.16 -17.44
C ARG A 457 -12.04 30.04 -16.97
N TYR A 458 -10.76 30.21 -17.22
CA TYR A 458 -9.73 29.38 -16.65
C TYR A 458 -9.52 29.74 -15.18
N GLY A 459 -9.47 28.75 -14.30
CA GLY A 459 -9.30 28.92 -12.87
C GLY A 459 -8.29 27.95 -12.31
N VAL A 460 -7.69 28.34 -11.18
CA VAL A 460 -6.75 27.52 -10.40
C VAL A 460 -7.31 27.32 -9.00
N MET A 461 -7.32 26.09 -8.53
CA MET A 461 -7.68 25.71 -7.16
C MET A 461 -6.44 25.46 -6.34
N LEU A 462 -6.45 25.89 -5.08
CA LEU A 462 -5.40 25.62 -4.12
C LEU A 462 -5.93 24.75 -3.00
N ARG A 463 -5.00 24.00 -2.38
CA ARG A 463 -5.21 23.46 -1.05
C ARG A 463 -5.04 24.57 0.00
N GLU A 464 -5.42 24.31 1.23
CA GLU A 464 -5.29 25.25 2.34
C GLU A 464 -3.85 25.69 2.60
N ASP A 465 -2.88 24.85 2.25
CA ASP A 465 -1.44 25.12 2.38
C ASP A 465 -0.88 26.07 1.27
N GLY A 466 -1.70 26.43 0.29
CA GLY A 466 -1.33 27.32 -0.82
C GLY A 466 -0.76 26.59 -2.05
N ILE A 467 -0.65 25.28 -2.01
CA ILE A 467 -0.18 24.44 -3.13
C ILE A 467 -1.31 24.28 -4.15
N VAL A 468 -0.96 24.29 -5.44
CA VAL A 468 -1.93 24.05 -6.50
C VAL A 468 -2.50 22.64 -6.38
N MET A 469 -3.84 22.57 -6.35
CA MET A 469 -4.59 21.32 -6.28
C MET A 469 -4.96 20.81 -7.67
N ASP A 470 -5.59 21.68 -8.46
CA ASP A 470 -6.01 21.41 -9.84
C ASP A 470 -6.26 22.71 -10.58
N ASP A 471 -6.39 22.63 -11.89
CA ASP A 471 -6.76 23.72 -12.77
C ASP A 471 -7.79 23.26 -13.80
N GLY A 472 -8.46 24.19 -14.40
CA GLY A 472 -9.44 23.85 -15.44
C GLY A 472 -10.27 25.05 -15.90
N THR A 473 -11.20 24.81 -16.80
CA THR A 473 -12.14 25.83 -17.26
C THR A 473 -13.51 25.58 -16.65
N THR A 474 -14.16 26.64 -16.24
CA THR A 474 -15.56 26.62 -15.79
C THR A 474 -16.39 27.61 -16.61
N THR A 475 -17.49 27.13 -17.15
CA THR A 475 -18.37 27.87 -18.04
C THR A 475 -19.69 28.16 -17.35
N ARG A 476 -20.16 29.41 -17.38
CA ARG A 476 -21.52 29.78 -16.94
C ARG A 476 -22.52 29.47 -18.03
N ILE A 477 -23.26 28.37 -17.88
CA ILE A 477 -24.25 27.90 -18.86
C ILE A 477 -25.55 28.72 -18.75
N SER A 478 -26.01 28.97 -17.52
CA SER A 478 -27.16 29.82 -17.22
C SER A 478 -26.93 30.57 -15.91
N GLU A 479 -27.93 31.31 -15.44
CA GLU A 479 -27.81 32.16 -14.24
C GLU A 479 -27.22 31.37 -13.04
N ASN A 480 -27.75 30.19 -12.76
CA ASN A 480 -27.42 29.35 -11.62
C ASN A 480 -26.83 27.98 -12.00
N HIS A 481 -26.28 27.87 -13.24
CA HIS A 481 -25.70 26.61 -13.72
C HIS A 481 -24.29 26.86 -14.31
N TYR A 482 -23.31 26.19 -13.75
CA TYR A 482 -21.93 26.17 -14.19
C TYR A 482 -21.48 24.78 -14.58
N HIS A 483 -20.71 24.66 -15.62
CA HIS A 483 -20.06 23.44 -16.08
C HIS A 483 -18.55 23.58 -15.88
N MET A 484 -18.01 22.84 -14.93
CA MET A 484 -16.59 22.83 -14.56
C MET A 484 -15.89 21.66 -15.24
N THR A 485 -14.70 21.89 -15.80
CA THR A 485 -13.76 20.83 -16.20
C THR A 485 -12.57 20.77 -15.26
N THR A 486 -12.02 19.58 -15.07
CA THR A 486 -10.85 19.28 -14.24
C THR A 486 -9.87 18.42 -15.00
N THR A 487 -8.64 18.27 -14.52
CA THR A 487 -7.75 17.27 -15.09
C THR A 487 -8.33 15.86 -14.89
N THR A 488 -8.05 14.96 -15.83
CA THR A 488 -8.60 13.58 -15.82
C THR A 488 -8.33 12.85 -14.51
N ALA A 489 -7.10 12.96 -13.98
CA ALA A 489 -6.69 12.25 -12.77
C ALA A 489 -7.26 12.86 -11.48
N GLN A 490 -7.62 14.15 -11.49
CA GLN A 490 -8.10 14.87 -10.31
C GLN A 490 -9.63 14.97 -10.20
N ALA A 491 -10.37 14.47 -11.18
CA ALA A 491 -11.83 14.61 -11.21
C ALA A 491 -12.53 14.20 -9.90
N ALA A 492 -12.17 13.04 -9.34
CA ALA A 492 -12.74 12.56 -8.09
C ALA A 492 -12.29 13.40 -6.88
N ASN A 493 -11.02 13.83 -6.84
CA ASN A 493 -10.48 14.62 -5.74
C ASN A 493 -11.13 16.02 -5.70
N VAL A 494 -11.32 16.64 -6.87
CA VAL A 494 -12.00 17.94 -6.96
C VAL A 494 -13.45 17.83 -6.50
N LEU A 495 -14.18 16.80 -6.94
CA LEU A 495 -15.55 16.57 -6.49
C LEU A 495 -15.62 16.42 -4.96
N SER A 496 -14.80 15.53 -4.40
CA SER A 496 -14.73 15.32 -2.94
C SER A 496 -14.35 16.59 -2.19
N HIS A 497 -13.47 17.44 -2.76
CA HIS A 497 -13.10 18.71 -2.17
C HIS A 497 -14.30 19.68 -2.13
N LEU A 498 -15.05 19.79 -3.22
CA LEU A 498 -16.27 20.62 -3.27
C LEU A 498 -17.33 20.12 -2.27
N GLU A 499 -17.56 18.80 -2.22
CA GLU A 499 -18.50 18.17 -1.28
C GLU A 499 -18.08 18.40 0.19
N TYR A 500 -16.79 18.28 0.50
CA TYR A 500 -16.26 18.56 1.85
C TYR A 500 -16.61 19.99 2.30
N TYR A 501 -16.36 20.98 1.44
CA TYR A 501 -16.64 22.35 1.79
C TYR A 501 -18.15 22.64 1.90
N LEU A 502 -18.96 22.09 1.02
CA LEU A 502 -20.41 22.27 1.06
C LEU A 502 -21.08 21.58 2.25
N GLN A 503 -20.58 20.41 2.66
CA GLN A 503 -21.19 19.64 3.74
C GLN A 503 -20.70 20.07 5.13
N LEU A 504 -19.46 20.49 5.27
CA LEU A 504 -18.83 20.71 6.57
C LEU A 504 -18.42 22.16 6.84
N VAL A 505 -17.98 22.91 5.85
CA VAL A 505 -17.42 24.26 6.05
C VAL A 505 -18.40 25.37 5.67
N TRP A 506 -19.17 25.17 4.60
CA TRP A 506 -20.15 26.15 4.09
C TRP A 506 -21.52 25.51 3.88
N PRO A 507 -22.10 24.87 4.90
CA PRO A 507 -23.40 24.19 4.79
C PRO A 507 -24.57 25.17 4.52
N GLU A 508 -24.32 26.47 4.67
CA GLU A 508 -25.29 27.53 4.38
C GLU A 508 -25.49 27.79 2.87
N LEU A 509 -24.54 27.34 2.02
CA LEU A 509 -24.65 27.57 0.57
C LEU A 509 -25.68 26.64 -0.08
N ASN A 510 -26.61 27.21 -0.79
CA ASN A 510 -27.61 26.46 -1.56
C ASN A 510 -27.06 26.10 -2.95
N VAL A 511 -26.25 25.03 -3.01
CA VAL A 511 -25.57 24.53 -4.21
C VAL A 511 -25.56 23.02 -4.24
N ASN A 512 -25.79 22.48 -5.44
CA ASN A 512 -25.60 21.04 -5.72
C ASN A 512 -24.43 20.86 -6.69
N VAL A 513 -23.56 19.89 -6.43
CA VAL A 513 -22.46 19.48 -7.29
C VAL A 513 -22.66 18.04 -7.74
N VAL A 514 -22.49 17.77 -9.03
CA VAL A 514 -22.69 16.43 -9.61
C VAL A 514 -21.62 16.16 -10.64
N SER A 515 -20.96 15.00 -10.54
CA SER A 515 -20.08 14.52 -11.60
C SER A 515 -20.91 14.14 -12.84
N THR A 516 -20.56 14.73 -13.96
CA THR A 516 -21.16 14.45 -15.27
C THR A 516 -20.11 13.93 -16.27
N THR A 517 -18.98 13.45 -15.78
CA THR A 517 -17.85 13.00 -16.60
C THR A 517 -18.26 11.95 -17.63
N GLU A 518 -18.99 10.93 -17.20
CA GLU A 518 -19.43 9.85 -18.08
C GLU A 518 -20.65 10.20 -18.95
N GLN A 519 -21.31 11.32 -18.69
CA GLN A 519 -22.50 11.76 -19.43
C GLN A 519 -22.16 12.48 -20.73
N TRP A 520 -20.92 12.98 -20.87
CA TRP A 520 -20.49 13.79 -21.99
C TRP A 520 -19.29 13.18 -22.72
N ALA A 521 -19.43 12.93 -24.01
CA ALA A 521 -18.34 12.69 -24.93
C ALA A 521 -17.81 14.03 -25.45
N GLY A 522 -16.49 14.22 -25.46
CA GLY A 522 -15.85 15.47 -25.85
C GLY A 522 -14.77 15.29 -26.92
N ALA A 523 -14.77 16.14 -27.93
CA ALA A 523 -13.76 16.22 -28.97
C ALA A 523 -13.17 17.62 -29.04
N ALA A 524 -11.84 17.75 -28.95
CA ALA A 524 -11.12 19.01 -29.16
C ALA A 524 -10.65 19.11 -30.61
N ILE A 525 -11.16 20.09 -31.36
CA ILE A 525 -10.81 20.39 -32.75
C ILE A 525 -9.85 21.58 -32.73
N ALA A 526 -8.60 21.38 -33.15
CA ALA A 526 -7.55 22.41 -33.04
C ALA A 526 -6.76 22.56 -34.33
N GLY A 527 -6.38 23.80 -34.62
CA GLY A 527 -5.57 24.17 -35.78
C GLY A 527 -6.16 25.34 -36.63
N PRO A 528 -5.41 25.92 -37.56
CA PRO A 528 -5.83 27.09 -38.32
C PRO A 528 -7.10 26.86 -39.14
N LYS A 529 -7.42 25.62 -39.50
CA LYS A 529 -8.64 25.29 -40.25
C LYS A 529 -9.81 24.86 -39.35
N SER A 530 -9.69 24.95 -38.05
CA SER A 530 -10.71 24.47 -37.10
C SER A 530 -12.02 25.24 -37.21
N ARG A 531 -12.01 26.55 -37.44
CA ARG A 531 -13.23 27.36 -37.58
C ARG A 531 -14.03 27.00 -38.81
N VAL A 532 -13.38 26.89 -39.97
CA VAL A 532 -14.07 26.51 -41.20
C VAL A 532 -14.66 25.11 -41.14
N LEU A 533 -13.98 24.20 -40.47
CA LEU A 533 -14.52 22.87 -40.17
C LEU A 533 -15.74 22.98 -39.23
N LEU A 534 -15.61 23.75 -38.15
CA LEU A 534 -16.69 23.93 -37.18
C LEU A 534 -17.95 24.55 -37.85
N GLN A 535 -17.79 25.54 -38.74
CA GLN A 535 -18.90 26.13 -39.48
C GLN A 535 -19.64 25.11 -40.35
N LYS A 536 -18.93 24.13 -40.92
CA LYS A 536 -19.58 23.07 -41.71
C LYS A 536 -20.28 22.05 -40.82
N LEU A 537 -19.73 21.77 -39.62
CA LEU A 537 -20.40 20.90 -38.64
C LEU A 537 -21.66 21.55 -38.05
N PHE A 538 -21.67 22.86 -37.91
CA PHE A 538 -22.76 23.68 -37.34
C PHE A 538 -23.21 24.81 -38.29
N PRO A 539 -23.85 24.47 -39.43
CA PRO A 539 -24.14 25.44 -40.45
C PRO A 539 -25.15 26.54 -40.04
N LYS A 540 -25.96 26.26 -39.00
CA LYS A 540 -26.94 27.19 -38.44
C LYS A 540 -26.40 28.09 -37.31
N SER A 541 -25.15 27.84 -36.85
CA SER A 541 -24.54 28.56 -35.74
C SER A 541 -23.53 29.57 -36.23
N ASP A 542 -23.52 30.77 -35.63
CA ASP A 542 -22.49 31.78 -35.89
C ASP A 542 -21.23 31.45 -35.05
N VAL A 543 -20.22 30.84 -35.68
CA VAL A 543 -18.94 30.47 -35.07
C VAL A 543 -17.83 31.52 -35.35
N SER A 544 -18.21 32.71 -35.83
CA SER A 544 -17.31 33.88 -36.01
C SER A 544 -16.74 34.32 -34.65
N ASN A 545 -15.86 35.32 -34.69
CA ASN A 545 -15.35 35.97 -33.48
C ASN A 545 -16.44 36.71 -32.69
N GLU A 546 -17.46 37.17 -33.37
CA GLU A 546 -18.63 37.88 -32.83
C GLU A 546 -19.60 36.90 -32.20
N GLY A 547 -19.97 35.81 -32.91
CA GLY A 547 -20.92 34.82 -32.44
C GLY A 547 -20.35 33.92 -31.34
N LEU A 548 -19.09 33.46 -31.50
CA LEU A 548 -18.38 32.63 -30.53
C LEU A 548 -16.99 33.19 -30.20
N PRO A 549 -16.91 34.27 -29.40
CA PRO A 549 -15.64 34.91 -29.03
C PRO A 549 -14.74 33.98 -28.18
N PHE A 550 -13.45 34.32 -28.10
CA PHE A 550 -12.51 33.56 -27.24
C PHE A 550 -13.07 33.40 -25.82
N MET A 551 -12.94 32.17 -25.28
CA MET A 551 -13.58 31.74 -24.03
C MET A 551 -15.12 31.79 -24.06
N GLY A 552 -15.71 31.75 -25.26
CA GLY A 552 -17.17 31.70 -25.46
C GLY A 552 -17.71 30.27 -25.40
N TYR A 553 -19.00 30.17 -25.14
CA TYR A 553 -19.81 28.96 -25.13
C TYR A 553 -21.11 29.19 -25.88
N MET A 554 -21.54 28.19 -26.62
CA MET A 554 -22.86 28.16 -27.26
C MET A 554 -23.35 26.70 -27.35
N GLU A 555 -24.64 26.54 -27.56
CA GLU A 555 -25.24 25.25 -27.97
C GLU A 555 -25.47 25.25 -29.48
N GLY A 556 -25.36 24.09 -30.10
CA GLY A 556 -25.56 23.89 -31.53
C GLY A 556 -26.22 22.56 -31.86
N ASP A 557 -26.62 22.42 -33.10
CA ASP A 557 -27.17 21.18 -33.65
C ASP A 557 -26.13 20.54 -34.56
N LEU A 558 -25.63 19.35 -34.15
CA LEU A 558 -24.71 18.51 -34.91
C LEU A 558 -25.51 17.47 -35.69
N PHE A 559 -26.04 17.80 -36.86
CA PHE A 559 -26.86 16.89 -37.71
C PHE A 559 -27.98 16.17 -36.91
N GLY A 560 -28.71 16.93 -36.09
CA GLY A 560 -29.82 16.46 -35.28
C GLY A 560 -29.45 16.07 -33.82
N VAL A 561 -28.16 16.15 -33.45
CA VAL A 561 -27.68 15.90 -32.08
C VAL A 561 -27.34 17.23 -31.42
N LYS A 562 -27.92 17.49 -30.24
CA LYS A 562 -27.54 18.66 -29.43
C LYS A 562 -26.09 18.58 -29.00
N ALA A 563 -25.35 19.64 -29.20
CA ALA A 563 -23.96 19.76 -28.83
C ALA A 563 -23.69 21.05 -28.03
N ARG A 564 -22.76 20.96 -27.09
CA ARG A 564 -22.14 22.10 -26.41
C ARG A 564 -20.84 22.44 -27.12
N ILE A 565 -20.63 23.69 -27.44
CA ILE A 565 -19.45 24.18 -28.17
C ILE A 565 -18.74 25.22 -27.30
N PHE A 566 -17.47 24.97 -27.00
CA PHE A 566 -16.63 25.85 -26.19
C PHE A 566 -15.45 26.30 -27.06
N ARG A 567 -15.18 27.61 -27.11
CA ARG A 567 -13.96 28.11 -27.74
C ARG A 567 -12.84 28.23 -26.72
N ILE A 568 -12.18 27.16 -26.50
CA ILE A 568 -11.04 27.03 -25.57
C ILE A 568 -9.91 26.24 -26.23
N SER A 569 -8.67 26.51 -25.82
CA SER A 569 -7.50 25.91 -26.43
C SER A 569 -6.46 25.50 -25.38
N PHE A 570 -6.04 24.24 -25.40
CA PHE A 570 -4.88 23.76 -24.68
C PHE A 570 -3.66 23.56 -25.59
N SER A 571 -3.90 23.40 -26.90
CA SER A 571 -2.85 23.21 -27.91
C SER A 571 -2.13 24.52 -28.31
N GLY A 572 -2.69 25.68 -27.96
CA GLY A 572 -2.20 26.98 -28.37
C GLY A 572 -2.59 27.42 -29.79
N GLU A 573 -3.32 26.58 -30.52
CA GLU A 573 -3.93 26.95 -31.80
C GLU A 573 -5.37 27.43 -31.60
N LEU A 574 -5.98 28.01 -32.63
CA LEU A 574 -7.43 28.21 -32.68
C LEU A 574 -8.09 26.86 -32.46
N ALA A 575 -8.91 26.72 -31.40
CA ALA A 575 -9.49 25.45 -31.02
C ALA A 575 -10.89 25.57 -30.43
N TYR A 576 -11.63 24.47 -30.56
CA TYR A 576 -13.00 24.34 -30.08
C TYR A 576 -13.16 22.96 -29.44
N GLU A 577 -13.85 22.88 -28.32
CA GLU A 577 -14.30 21.60 -27.74
C GLU A 577 -15.78 21.42 -28.04
N VAL A 578 -16.11 20.30 -28.65
CA VAL A 578 -17.49 19.92 -28.96
C VAL A 578 -17.86 18.76 -28.03
N ASN A 579 -18.89 18.94 -27.23
CA ASN A 579 -19.38 17.91 -26.30
C ASN A 579 -20.82 17.54 -26.67
N VAL A 580 -21.08 16.22 -26.77
CA VAL A 580 -22.41 15.62 -26.95
C VAL A 580 -22.70 14.67 -25.81
N GLU A 581 -23.96 14.29 -25.61
CA GLU A 581 -24.28 13.17 -24.72
C GLU A 581 -23.50 11.91 -25.11
N SER A 582 -23.02 11.13 -24.11
CA SER A 582 -22.09 10.01 -24.33
C SER A 582 -22.53 9.02 -25.40
N ASP A 583 -23.84 8.72 -25.47
CA ASP A 583 -24.39 7.79 -26.46
C ASP A 583 -24.18 8.25 -27.91
N ASN A 584 -24.02 9.54 -28.11
CA ASN A 584 -23.77 10.16 -29.42
C ASN A 584 -22.26 10.38 -29.68
N GLY A 585 -21.39 9.96 -28.78
CA GLY A 585 -19.95 10.25 -28.89
C GLY A 585 -19.31 9.67 -30.14
N ASN A 586 -19.60 8.42 -30.50
CA ASN A 586 -19.05 7.83 -31.70
C ASN A 586 -19.58 8.49 -32.98
N PHE A 587 -20.88 8.83 -33.02
CA PHE A 587 -21.47 9.58 -34.13
C PHE A 587 -20.80 10.95 -34.30
N MET A 588 -20.64 11.72 -33.23
CA MET A 588 -19.93 13.01 -33.26
C MET A 588 -18.53 12.86 -33.85
N TRP A 589 -17.76 11.88 -33.33
CA TRP A 589 -16.38 11.65 -33.76
C TRP A 589 -16.29 11.31 -35.26
N GLU A 590 -17.11 10.38 -35.72
CA GLU A 590 -17.16 9.98 -37.14
C GLU A 590 -17.55 11.15 -38.04
N LYS A 591 -18.53 11.98 -37.64
CA LYS A 591 -18.92 13.17 -38.40
C LYS A 591 -17.82 14.24 -38.46
N ILE A 592 -17.08 14.46 -37.35
CA ILE A 592 -15.94 15.37 -37.35
C ILE A 592 -14.86 14.87 -38.31
N ILE A 593 -14.54 13.58 -38.30
CA ILE A 593 -13.55 12.98 -39.19
C ILE A 593 -14.03 13.04 -40.66
N GLU A 594 -15.29 12.70 -40.94
CA GLU A 594 -15.88 12.72 -42.29
C GLU A 594 -15.83 14.12 -42.91
N VAL A 595 -16.41 15.10 -42.24
CA VAL A 595 -16.45 16.51 -42.74
C VAL A 595 -15.05 17.16 -42.76
N GLY A 596 -14.16 16.68 -41.85
CA GLY A 596 -12.81 17.22 -41.78
C GLY A 596 -11.83 16.73 -42.84
N GLN A 597 -12.18 15.72 -43.65
CA GLN A 597 -11.27 15.15 -44.67
C GLN A 597 -10.77 16.21 -45.67
N GLU A 598 -11.64 17.10 -46.15
CA GLU A 598 -11.27 18.18 -47.07
C GLU A 598 -10.27 19.17 -46.46
N PHE A 599 -10.21 19.28 -45.11
CA PHE A 599 -9.29 20.15 -44.39
C PHE A 599 -8.03 19.40 -43.93
N LYS A 600 -7.85 18.12 -44.32
CA LYS A 600 -6.75 17.24 -43.94
C LYS A 600 -6.73 16.95 -42.43
N ILE A 601 -7.92 16.75 -41.84
CA ILE A 601 -8.02 16.39 -40.43
C ILE A 601 -7.28 15.11 -40.11
N GLN A 602 -6.62 15.09 -38.96
CA GLN A 602 -6.07 13.84 -38.40
C GLN A 602 -6.42 13.77 -36.92
N PRO A 603 -6.72 12.55 -36.42
CA PRO A 603 -6.75 12.35 -34.99
C PRO A 603 -5.35 12.51 -34.42
N TYR A 604 -5.24 13.05 -33.21
CA TYR A 604 -3.98 13.18 -32.49
C TYR A 604 -4.13 12.74 -31.03
N GLY A 605 -3.08 12.15 -30.48
CA GLY A 605 -3.07 11.60 -29.14
C GLY A 605 -2.47 12.54 -28.10
N THR A 606 -2.34 12.01 -26.88
CA THR A 606 -1.84 12.75 -25.71
C THR A 606 -0.39 13.21 -25.86
N GLU A 607 0.46 12.49 -26.63
CA GLU A 607 1.86 12.88 -26.85
C GLU A 607 1.95 14.13 -27.74
N ALA A 608 1.19 14.18 -28.83
CA ALA A 608 1.12 15.36 -29.66
C ALA A 608 0.50 16.54 -28.90
N LEU A 609 -0.55 16.30 -28.10
CA LEU A 609 -1.14 17.32 -27.23
C LEU A 609 -0.10 17.85 -26.22
N SER A 610 0.73 16.95 -25.64
CA SER A 610 1.82 17.35 -24.73
C SER A 610 2.88 18.19 -25.44
N THR A 611 3.29 17.85 -26.66
CA THR A 611 4.19 18.67 -27.47
C THR A 611 3.64 20.08 -27.65
N LEU A 612 2.39 20.20 -28.09
CA LEU A 612 1.73 21.48 -28.38
C LEU A 612 1.61 22.36 -27.13
N ARG A 613 1.24 21.79 -25.95
CA ARG A 613 1.12 22.55 -24.70
C ARG A 613 2.48 23.01 -24.17
N ILE A 614 3.55 22.15 -24.32
CA ILE A 614 4.91 22.50 -23.90
C ILE A 614 5.43 23.67 -24.68
N GLU A 615 5.26 23.70 -26.01
CA GLU A 615 5.62 24.84 -26.87
C GLU A 615 4.96 26.15 -26.44
N MET A 616 3.73 26.08 -25.92
CA MET A 616 2.99 27.23 -25.44
C MET A 616 3.31 27.64 -24.00
N GLY A 617 4.06 26.80 -23.27
CA GLY A 617 4.35 27.02 -21.85
C GLY A 617 3.15 26.76 -20.93
N HIS A 618 2.12 26.04 -21.41
CA HIS A 618 1.00 25.65 -20.57
C HIS A 618 1.45 24.57 -19.56
N VAL A 619 1.29 24.89 -18.28
CA VAL A 619 1.60 23.96 -17.18
C VAL A 619 0.59 22.82 -17.12
N ALA A 620 1.02 21.65 -16.72
CA ALA A 620 0.19 20.45 -16.58
C ALA A 620 0.70 19.60 -15.42
N GLY A 621 0.29 18.34 -15.32
CA GLY A 621 0.57 17.46 -14.20
C GLY A 621 2.02 17.41 -13.70
N SER A 622 3.02 17.50 -14.60
CA SER A 622 4.45 17.50 -14.21
C SER A 622 4.91 18.80 -13.55
N GLU A 623 4.26 19.93 -13.83
CA GLU A 623 4.49 21.22 -13.20
C GLU A 623 3.55 21.44 -11.99
N LEU A 624 2.40 20.75 -11.96
CA LEU A 624 1.39 20.79 -10.91
C LEU A 624 1.44 19.53 -10.05
N ASP A 625 2.61 19.15 -9.61
CA ASP A 625 2.92 17.87 -8.96
C ASP A 625 2.66 17.80 -7.45
N GLY A 626 1.92 18.75 -6.89
CA GLY A 626 1.62 18.84 -5.46
C GLY A 626 2.71 19.53 -4.61
N ARG A 627 3.71 20.13 -5.24
CA ARG A 627 4.81 20.86 -4.58
C ARG A 627 4.88 22.34 -5.00
N THR A 628 4.20 22.71 -6.08
CA THR A 628 4.27 24.04 -6.67
C THR A 628 3.09 24.92 -6.26
N ILE A 629 3.34 26.20 -6.18
CA ILE A 629 2.35 27.25 -5.94
C ILE A 629 2.15 28.11 -7.19
N PRO A 630 1.11 28.93 -7.28
CA PRO A 630 0.85 29.74 -8.49
C PRO A 630 2.04 30.61 -8.93
N TYR A 631 2.82 31.12 -7.99
CA TYR A 631 4.02 31.91 -8.31
C TYR A 631 5.08 31.09 -9.07
N ASP A 632 5.24 29.82 -8.76
CA ASP A 632 6.21 28.92 -9.41
C ASP A 632 5.86 28.69 -10.89
N ASN A 633 4.57 28.68 -11.19
CA ASN A 633 4.00 28.35 -12.49
C ASN A 633 3.61 29.58 -13.33
N SER A 634 4.04 30.78 -12.92
CA SER A 634 3.69 32.03 -13.58
C SER A 634 2.18 32.31 -13.68
N LEU A 635 1.41 31.82 -12.70
CA LEU A 635 -0.04 31.96 -12.60
C LEU A 635 -0.48 33.04 -11.60
N GLU A 636 0.43 33.88 -11.12
CA GLU A 636 0.16 34.96 -10.17
C GLU A 636 -0.89 35.95 -10.64
N GLY A 637 -1.04 36.14 -11.96
CA GLY A 637 -2.09 36.96 -12.55
C GLY A 637 -3.52 36.49 -12.27
N LEU A 638 -3.69 35.21 -11.86
CA LEU A 638 -4.97 34.63 -11.49
C LEU A 638 -5.31 34.81 -9.99
N LEU A 639 -4.38 35.32 -9.20
CA LEU A 639 -4.58 35.52 -7.76
C LEU A 639 -5.32 36.81 -7.48
N SER A 640 -6.56 36.73 -7.06
CA SER A 640 -7.35 37.91 -6.71
C SER A 640 -6.81 38.59 -5.45
N LYS A 641 -6.52 39.90 -5.58
CA LYS A 641 -6.16 40.76 -4.44
C LYS A 641 -7.39 41.13 -3.58
N LYS A 642 -8.59 41.16 -4.19
CA LYS A 642 -9.81 41.77 -3.63
C LYS A 642 -10.71 40.82 -2.87
N LYS A 643 -10.64 39.51 -3.15
CA LYS A 643 -11.47 38.49 -2.48
C LYS A 643 -10.63 37.52 -1.69
N ASP A 644 -11.27 36.80 -0.79
CA ASP A 644 -10.70 35.64 -0.12
C ASP A 644 -10.93 34.36 -0.94
N PHE A 645 -10.06 33.36 -0.76
CA PHE A 645 -10.15 32.06 -1.39
C PHE A 645 -9.31 31.03 -0.62
N ILE A 646 -9.60 29.74 -0.82
CA ILE A 646 -8.86 28.65 -0.19
C ILE A 646 -7.36 28.78 -0.47
N GLY A 647 -6.53 28.71 0.58
CA GLY A 647 -5.07 28.79 0.47
C GLY A 647 -4.48 30.19 0.40
N LYS A 648 -5.28 31.26 0.24
CA LYS A 648 -4.77 32.65 0.11
C LYS A 648 -3.84 33.05 1.27
N ARG A 649 -4.26 32.78 2.51
CA ARG A 649 -3.45 33.10 3.70
C ARG A 649 -2.07 32.42 3.66
N SER A 650 -2.02 31.18 3.21
CA SER A 650 -0.79 30.38 3.15
C SER A 650 0.21 30.89 2.12
N LEU A 651 -0.26 31.55 1.05
CA LEU A 651 0.62 32.18 0.05
C LEU A 651 1.50 33.31 0.63
N ASN A 652 1.14 33.87 1.80
CA ASN A 652 1.94 34.89 2.49
C ASN A 652 3.08 34.32 3.33
N ARG A 653 3.30 32.99 3.35
CA ARG A 653 4.43 32.39 4.06
C ARG A 653 5.75 32.91 3.49
N LYS A 654 6.70 33.22 4.39
CA LYS A 654 8.01 33.75 4.03
C LYS A 654 8.73 32.92 2.95
N ALA A 655 8.63 31.59 2.99
CA ALA A 655 9.20 30.71 1.98
C ALA A 655 8.53 30.82 0.61
N PHE A 656 7.26 31.27 0.55
CA PHE A 656 6.50 31.41 -0.71
C PHE A 656 6.68 32.79 -1.34
N THR A 657 7.08 33.79 -0.55
CA THR A 657 7.32 35.15 -1.01
C THR A 657 8.81 35.48 -1.21
N ALA A 658 9.71 34.47 -1.10
CA ALA A 658 11.14 34.66 -1.32
C ALA A 658 11.42 35.12 -2.75
N GLU A 659 12.33 36.09 -2.92
CA GLU A 659 12.66 36.71 -4.20
C GLU A 659 13.30 35.69 -5.17
N ASP A 660 14.14 34.80 -4.63
CA ASP A 660 14.84 33.74 -5.36
C ASP A 660 14.04 32.45 -5.54
N ARG A 661 12.71 32.56 -5.39
CA ARG A 661 11.84 31.39 -5.53
C ARG A 661 11.91 30.80 -6.94
N GLN A 662 11.69 29.49 -7.02
CA GLN A 662 11.66 28.77 -8.30
C GLN A 662 10.55 29.29 -9.23
N LYS A 663 10.83 29.24 -10.54
CA LYS A 663 9.89 29.63 -11.60
C LYS A 663 9.96 28.63 -12.75
N VAL A 664 8.82 28.45 -13.43
CA VAL A 664 8.80 27.73 -14.70
C VAL A 664 9.45 28.59 -15.79
N VAL A 665 10.39 27.97 -16.52
CA VAL A 665 11.11 28.58 -17.64
C VAL A 665 11.22 27.57 -18.80
N GLY A 666 11.58 28.07 -19.98
CA GLY A 666 11.96 27.24 -21.12
C GLY A 666 13.45 26.90 -21.07
N VAL A 667 13.83 25.75 -21.66
CA VAL A 667 15.20 25.30 -21.78
C VAL A 667 15.43 24.75 -23.19
N VAL A 668 16.49 25.25 -23.86
CA VAL A 668 16.89 24.81 -25.22
C VAL A 668 18.34 24.34 -25.18
N PRO A 669 18.68 23.18 -25.78
CA PRO A 669 20.07 22.75 -25.88
C PRO A 669 20.85 23.67 -26.87
N LEU A 670 22.10 23.99 -26.54
CA LEU A 670 22.90 24.92 -27.37
C LEU A 670 23.15 24.40 -28.79
N ASP A 671 23.21 23.10 -28.99
CA ASP A 671 23.36 22.45 -30.28
C ASP A 671 22.05 22.37 -31.09
N LYS A 672 20.91 22.68 -30.45
CA LYS A 672 19.56 22.59 -31.03
C LYS A 672 19.16 21.21 -31.58
N LYS A 673 19.87 20.16 -31.17
CA LYS A 673 19.69 18.79 -31.67
C LYS A 673 19.53 17.75 -30.58
N THR A 674 20.21 17.92 -29.45
CA THR A 674 20.23 16.92 -28.39
C THR A 674 18.96 16.97 -27.57
N SER A 675 18.16 15.89 -27.57
CA SER A 675 16.97 15.79 -26.73
C SER A 675 17.33 15.78 -25.25
N ILE A 676 16.62 16.59 -24.48
CA ILE A 676 16.78 16.76 -23.04
C ILE A 676 15.88 15.74 -22.31
N PRO A 677 16.44 14.83 -21.47
CA PRO A 677 15.62 13.88 -20.71
C PRO A 677 14.83 14.57 -19.60
N GLU A 678 13.56 14.23 -19.45
CA GLU A 678 12.73 14.65 -18.31
C GLU A 678 13.32 14.16 -16.98
N GLY A 679 13.09 14.91 -15.90
CA GLY A 679 13.63 14.62 -14.56
C GLY A 679 15.10 14.95 -14.39
N SER A 680 15.81 15.38 -15.45
CA SER A 680 17.22 15.78 -15.36
C SER A 680 17.38 17.06 -14.54
N HIS A 681 18.55 17.22 -13.90
CA HIS A 681 18.86 18.37 -13.06
C HIS A 681 19.55 19.50 -13.85
N LEU A 682 19.22 20.73 -13.53
CA LEU A 682 19.94 21.92 -13.99
C LEU A 682 21.00 22.33 -12.97
N VAL A 683 22.24 22.51 -13.43
CA VAL A 683 23.41 22.85 -12.60
C VAL A 683 24.25 23.94 -13.28
N LYS A 684 25.00 24.74 -12.48
CA LYS A 684 25.93 25.75 -13.02
C LYS A 684 27.23 25.14 -13.52
N ASP A 685 27.75 24.15 -12.77
CA ASP A 685 29.01 23.49 -13.07
C ASP A 685 28.78 21.99 -13.24
N SER A 686 29.09 21.48 -14.43
CA SER A 686 28.96 20.05 -14.75
C SER A 686 30.04 19.18 -14.07
N ASN A 687 31.15 19.78 -13.61
CA ASN A 687 32.29 19.13 -13.01
C ASN A 687 32.32 19.22 -11.49
N ALA A 688 31.33 19.86 -10.87
CA ALA A 688 31.26 19.98 -9.43
C ALA A 688 31.18 18.60 -8.75
N SER A 689 31.85 18.46 -7.59
CA SER A 689 31.79 17.25 -6.78
C SER A 689 30.37 16.95 -6.31
N LEU A 690 30.06 15.67 -6.11
CA LEU A 690 28.78 15.26 -5.55
C LEU A 690 28.74 15.51 -4.01
N PRO A 691 27.57 15.99 -3.49
CA PRO A 691 26.35 16.34 -4.20
C PRO A 691 26.45 17.67 -4.95
N ASN A 692 26.27 17.64 -6.28
CA ASN A 692 26.29 18.85 -7.10
C ASN A 692 25.04 19.71 -6.80
N PRO A 693 25.19 21.00 -6.43
CA PRO A 693 24.06 21.87 -6.14
C PRO A 693 23.17 22.07 -7.37
N LYS A 694 21.96 21.54 -7.30
CA LYS A 694 20.96 21.72 -8.37
C LYS A 694 20.25 23.08 -8.25
N LEU A 695 20.08 23.74 -9.38
CA LEU A 695 19.27 24.95 -9.50
C LEU A 695 17.81 24.63 -9.79
N GLY A 696 17.53 23.51 -10.39
CA GLY A 696 16.21 23.11 -10.80
C GLY A 696 16.18 21.75 -11.49
N TYR A 697 15.06 21.44 -12.13
CA TYR A 697 14.87 20.21 -12.88
C TYR A 697 13.98 20.40 -14.10
N ILE A 698 14.17 19.54 -15.09
CA ILE A 698 13.36 19.47 -16.31
C ILE A 698 12.02 18.79 -15.95
N SER A 699 10.91 19.48 -16.10
CA SER A 699 9.58 18.97 -15.79
C SER A 699 8.92 18.28 -16.97
N ALA A 700 9.10 18.81 -18.19
CA ALA A 700 8.56 18.24 -19.41
C ALA A 700 9.45 18.56 -20.60
N SER A 701 9.50 17.67 -21.60
CA SER A 701 10.34 17.83 -22.80
C SER A 701 9.58 17.45 -24.06
N CYS A 702 9.82 18.16 -25.13
CA CYS A 702 9.28 17.86 -26.46
C CYS A 702 10.30 18.13 -27.57
N TRP A 703 9.95 17.69 -28.76
CA TRP A 703 10.54 18.20 -30.01
C TRP A 703 9.58 19.23 -30.57
N SER A 704 9.98 20.49 -30.54
CA SER A 704 9.16 21.55 -31.13
C SER A 704 8.94 21.31 -32.62
N VAL A 705 7.69 21.24 -33.04
CA VAL A 705 7.32 21.07 -34.47
C VAL A 705 7.31 22.39 -35.22
N GLU A 706 7.28 23.52 -34.50
CA GLU A 706 7.36 24.84 -35.05
C GLU A 706 8.78 25.22 -35.46
N TYR A 707 9.76 24.97 -34.55
CA TYR A 707 11.17 25.34 -34.76
C TYR A 707 12.07 24.17 -35.12
N ASP A 708 11.53 22.97 -35.18
CA ASP A 708 12.25 21.72 -35.51
C ASP A 708 13.48 21.48 -34.62
N ASN A 709 13.35 21.72 -33.32
CA ASN A 709 14.40 21.52 -32.32
C ASN A 709 13.84 21.03 -30.97
N PRO A 710 14.69 20.47 -30.08
CA PRO A 710 14.27 20.15 -28.73
C PRO A 710 13.93 21.40 -27.91
N PHE A 711 12.86 21.30 -27.14
CA PHE A 711 12.43 22.31 -26.17
C PHE A 711 11.93 21.64 -24.90
N SER A 712 12.17 22.24 -23.74
CA SER A 712 11.75 21.70 -22.46
C SER A 712 11.23 22.79 -21.54
N LEU A 713 10.29 22.42 -20.67
CA LEU A 713 9.95 23.22 -19.50
C LEU A 713 10.78 22.75 -18.31
N ALA A 714 11.18 23.69 -17.47
CA ALA A 714 11.92 23.42 -16.25
C ALA A 714 11.44 24.32 -15.11
N ILE A 715 11.51 23.82 -13.90
CA ILE A 715 11.29 24.58 -12.67
C ILE A 715 12.64 24.91 -12.07
N VAL A 716 13.01 26.20 -12.09
CA VAL A 716 14.36 26.68 -11.77
C VAL A 716 14.33 27.74 -10.70
N LYS A 717 15.19 27.62 -9.70
CA LYS A 717 15.40 28.64 -8.65
C LYS A 717 15.77 29.95 -9.30
N ASP A 718 15.08 31.03 -8.96
CA ASP A 718 15.24 32.38 -9.55
C ASP A 718 15.11 32.40 -11.09
N GLY A 719 14.38 31.43 -11.66
CA GLY A 719 14.36 31.16 -13.11
C GLY A 719 13.98 32.36 -13.96
N LYS A 720 13.12 33.25 -13.46
CA LYS A 720 12.72 34.46 -14.21
C LYS A 720 13.90 35.38 -14.51
N ASN A 721 14.84 35.53 -13.58
CA ASN A 721 16.02 36.38 -13.74
C ASN A 721 17.18 35.65 -14.47
N MET A 722 17.04 34.34 -14.73
CA MET A 722 18.04 33.52 -15.41
C MET A 722 17.80 33.41 -16.94
N ILE A 723 16.83 34.08 -17.51
CA ILE A 723 16.58 34.04 -18.96
C ILE A 723 17.81 34.58 -19.70
N GLY A 724 18.34 33.80 -20.65
CA GLY A 724 19.59 34.07 -21.39
C GLY A 724 20.84 33.41 -20.77
N GLU A 725 20.76 32.89 -19.54
CA GLU A 725 21.87 32.22 -18.89
C GLU A 725 22.14 30.84 -19.52
N LYS A 726 23.43 30.47 -19.58
CA LYS A 726 23.88 29.16 -20.04
C LYS A 726 24.21 28.28 -18.86
N LEU A 727 23.61 27.09 -18.85
CA LEU A 727 23.71 26.11 -17.78
C LEU A 727 24.01 24.70 -18.36
N PHE A 728 24.05 23.72 -17.49
CA PHE A 728 24.14 22.32 -17.88
C PHE A 728 22.93 21.52 -17.37
N VAL A 729 22.37 20.71 -18.24
CA VAL A 729 21.44 19.64 -17.84
C VAL A 729 22.23 18.38 -17.56
N MET A 730 22.14 17.84 -16.37
CA MET A 730 22.75 16.58 -15.97
C MET A 730 21.71 15.49 -15.79
N SER A 731 21.86 14.39 -16.51
CA SER A 731 21.05 13.19 -16.39
C SER A 731 21.95 12.00 -16.00
N PRO A 732 22.17 11.73 -14.69
CA PRO A 732 23.04 10.64 -14.26
C PRO A 732 22.56 9.27 -14.75
N LEU A 733 21.25 9.03 -14.76
CA LEU A 733 20.64 7.76 -15.22
C LEU A 733 20.86 7.50 -16.71
N LYS A 734 21.06 8.55 -17.51
CA LYS A 734 21.32 8.48 -18.95
C LYS A 734 22.80 8.73 -19.28
N ASN A 735 23.62 8.99 -18.27
CA ASN A 735 25.02 9.40 -18.38
C ASN A 735 25.20 10.53 -19.41
N LYS A 736 24.38 11.59 -19.30
CA LYS A 736 24.38 12.73 -20.22
C LYS A 736 24.63 14.05 -19.48
N VAL A 737 25.45 14.90 -20.08
CA VAL A 737 25.65 16.30 -19.72
C VAL A 737 25.38 17.12 -20.98
N ILE A 738 24.41 18.03 -20.93
CA ILE A 738 23.95 18.78 -22.11
C ILE A 738 24.05 20.27 -21.78
N PRO A 739 24.87 21.05 -22.53
CA PRO A 739 24.89 22.52 -22.43
C PRO A 739 23.55 23.08 -22.93
N VAL A 740 22.94 23.97 -22.16
CA VAL A 740 21.61 24.54 -22.46
C VAL A 740 21.57 26.03 -22.21
N GLU A 741 20.58 26.69 -22.78
CA GLU A 741 20.21 28.08 -22.52
C GLU A 741 18.81 28.15 -21.91
N ILE A 742 18.64 29.01 -20.91
CA ILE A 742 17.35 29.31 -20.31
C ILE A 742 16.64 30.32 -21.18
N VAL A 743 15.42 30.03 -21.60
CA VAL A 743 14.57 30.89 -22.45
C VAL A 743 13.20 31.08 -21.81
N SER A 744 12.34 31.88 -22.44
CA SER A 744 10.94 31.99 -22.02
C SER A 744 10.24 30.66 -22.06
N SER A 745 9.37 30.37 -21.07
CA SER A 745 8.49 29.23 -21.11
C SER A 745 7.49 29.27 -22.28
N HIS A 746 7.09 30.43 -22.71
CA HIS A 746 6.24 30.62 -23.89
C HIS A 746 7.11 30.67 -25.15
N TYR A 747 7.37 29.49 -25.72
CA TYR A 747 8.31 29.34 -26.84
C TYR A 747 7.67 29.67 -28.18
N VAL A 748 6.42 29.26 -28.38
CA VAL A 748 5.64 29.53 -29.59
C VAL A 748 4.49 30.50 -29.25
N ASP A 749 4.20 31.46 -30.11
CA ASP A 749 3.10 32.42 -29.97
C ASP A 749 3.00 33.09 -28.59
N PRO A 750 4.05 33.75 -28.09
CA PRO A 750 4.09 34.29 -26.72
C PRO A 750 3.01 35.37 -26.46
N LYS A 751 2.39 35.93 -27.50
CA LYS A 751 1.28 36.90 -27.38
C LYS A 751 -0.11 36.23 -27.41
N GLY A 752 -0.19 34.94 -27.73
CA GLY A 752 -1.45 34.22 -27.87
C GLY A 752 -2.33 34.75 -29.00
N GLU A 753 -1.75 35.09 -30.13
CA GLU A 753 -2.49 35.64 -31.31
C GLU A 753 -3.27 34.52 -32.02
N ARG A 754 -2.69 33.31 -32.08
CA ARG A 754 -3.32 32.12 -32.71
C ARG A 754 -4.63 31.73 -32.04
N VAL A 755 -4.66 31.69 -30.72
CA VAL A 755 -5.88 31.28 -29.97
C VAL A 755 -7.02 32.33 -30.10
N ARG A 756 -6.68 33.57 -30.46
CA ARG A 756 -7.63 34.66 -30.60
C ARG A 756 -8.03 34.95 -32.05
N SER A 757 -7.35 34.32 -33.02
CA SER A 757 -7.57 34.50 -34.46
C SER A 757 -9.00 34.17 -34.93
#